data_0103215bd89699919de61a9c3f1aa530
#
_entry.id   0103215bd89699919de61a9c3f1aa530
#
_cell.length_a   1.000
_cell.length_b   1.000
_cell.length_c   1.000
_cell.angle_alpha   90.00
_cell.angle_beta   90.00
_cell.angle_gamma   90.00
#
_symmetry.space_group_name_H-M   'P 1'
#
loop_
_entity.id
_entity.type
_entity.pdbx_description
1 polymer ?
#
loop_
_entity_poly.entity_id
_entity_poly.type
_entity_poly.pdbx_seq_one_letter_code
_entity_poly.pdbx_strand_id
1 'polypeptide(L)'
;MSKGLILEKNLPHQDKAIDCTTRVFSGISVSGAREAEVNPVMNFEILNNKVIMDGHITRNVRAIQKENNIDNKNKNEYIFDIQMETGTGKTYTYTKTIFELNIKYNLHKFIIVVPSLAIKAGTVNFLKNSSTKEHFRQEYNKEIKTYVVENKKSKSKKSYLLQSIKEFSQVRQTRDKIHVLIINSGMINSKSMLEEVDVNLFENINTNFEALKYIKPVIIIDEPHKFASSKSTFKKITDIEPQFILRYGATFNDDYFNLVYNLNAIDAFNNDLVKGINAYVEEFKEGENSIVKLLSANSNEASFELIENNKSKKVKLGIKDTLTQIHREFIGIEIEKIGKDKVILSNGLELNKSDRINPYSYSTTLQDIMIKEAIKNHFKLEKELLENTPRIKPLTLFFIDNIEMYRKTDGIGELQTKLEEYAKIEIELLLADKTIKDSYREYLEISLKNLRQLHGGYFSKDNKDTDENIEQEIDEILHDKVTLLSLENPRRFIVSKWTLKEGWDNPNIFQICKLRSSGSETSKLQEVGRGLRLPVNEFMARDKSGKHKLNYYVDFTEKDFVHKLIGEINKSAREVYSETELEARLLNKITKIYDLSNDEVLEQLDDRNIINRSNKFKDSNGLEEVKKLYPLAFEVVKDDKVKDGREKSNKVSIRVDNYKKLKDLWEKINEKAILSYKIGNEKAYYNLLLEMFNNKKEMFENEKIYIKKVDIQITDRAKISEVNEITPVIQNRNRMEYNEFLVRISKELNINIKTLHKVFLELEAQKAINMTNLYSIETIRKIKKIFIYYILENYVTKEAISYNKIDIDIHPTAFTNSAKDGDLKLVDASNLGVNSVDGLAPEKYLFDSVYYDSELEKDNIQNPPV
;
A
#
# COMPACT_ATOMS: atom_id res chain seq x y z
N MET A 1 20.87 -6.98 14.19
CA MET A 1 20.16 -5.78 13.73
C MET A 1 18.81 -6.25 13.20
N SER A 2 17.69 -5.81 13.77
CA SER A 2 16.38 -6.16 13.24
C SER A 2 16.27 -5.57 11.81
N LYS A 3 16.08 -6.45 10.82
CA LYS A 3 15.79 -6.05 9.44
C LYS A 3 14.39 -5.42 9.45
N GLY A 4 14.29 -4.09 9.45
CA GLY A 4 13.01 -3.39 9.35
C GLY A 4 12.56 -3.28 7.89
N LEU A 5 11.27 -2.99 7.69
CA LEU A 5 10.72 -2.67 6.37
C LEU A 5 11.52 -1.54 5.71
N ILE A 6 11.93 -1.76 4.48
CA ILE A 6 12.57 -0.72 3.65
C ILE A 6 11.45 0.12 3.04
N LEU A 7 11.35 1.38 3.51
CA LEU A 7 10.39 2.33 2.96
C LEU A 7 10.98 2.98 1.70
N GLU A 8 10.19 2.96 0.66
CA GLU A 8 10.58 3.50 -0.64
C GLU A 8 10.31 5.00 -0.70
N LYS A 9 11.25 5.77 -1.27
CA LYS A 9 11.13 7.22 -1.47
C LYS A 9 10.67 7.54 -2.88
N ASN A 10 10.04 8.71 -3.03
CA ASN A 10 9.71 9.32 -4.33
C ASN A 10 8.82 8.42 -5.21
N LEU A 11 7.82 7.78 -4.62
CA LEU A 11 6.79 7.09 -5.39
C LEU A 11 5.87 8.14 -6.03
N PRO A 12 5.76 8.19 -7.38
CA PRO A 12 5.07 9.28 -8.08
C PRO A 12 3.65 9.55 -7.61
N HIS A 13 2.88 8.49 -7.36
CA HIS A 13 1.49 8.60 -6.88
C HIS A 13 1.38 9.17 -5.47
N GLN A 14 2.35 8.87 -4.58
CA GLN A 14 2.40 9.41 -3.22
C GLN A 14 2.88 10.86 -3.23
N ASP A 15 3.95 11.16 -3.96
CA ASP A 15 4.48 12.51 -4.08
C ASP A 15 3.45 13.46 -4.73
N LYS A 16 2.69 12.98 -5.72
CA LYS A 16 1.60 13.74 -6.34
C LYS A 16 0.47 14.00 -5.35
N ALA A 17 0.07 13.01 -4.54
CA ALA A 17 -0.95 13.19 -3.49
C ALA A 17 -0.51 14.24 -2.45
N ILE A 18 0.76 14.20 -2.03
CA ILE A 18 1.34 15.13 -1.08
C ILE A 18 1.41 16.53 -1.66
N ASP A 19 1.87 16.66 -2.92
CA ASP A 19 1.93 17.94 -3.62
C ASP A 19 0.54 18.56 -3.76
N CYS A 20 -0.43 17.82 -4.27
CA CYS A 20 -1.82 18.28 -4.37
C CYS A 20 -2.35 18.76 -3.02
N THR A 21 -2.10 18.01 -1.94
CA THR A 21 -2.59 18.35 -0.60
C THR A 21 -1.92 19.62 -0.07
N THR A 22 -0.61 19.75 -0.21
CA THR A 22 0.12 20.90 0.34
C THR A 22 -0.06 22.17 -0.47
N ARG A 23 -0.24 22.07 -1.80
CA ARG A 23 -0.49 23.21 -2.70
C ARG A 23 -1.84 23.89 -2.47
N VAL A 24 -2.81 23.21 -1.83
CA VAL A 24 -4.06 23.83 -1.40
C VAL A 24 -3.79 25.13 -0.63
N PHE A 25 -2.75 25.14 0.19
CA PHE A 25 -2.40 26.24 1.09
C PHE A 25 -1.35 27.20 0.50
N SER A 26 -1.01 27.09 -0.79
CA SER A 26 -0.05 27.98 -1.44
C SER A 26 -0.49 29.44 -1.40
N GLY A 27 0.40 30.33 -0.98
CA GLY A 27 0.14 31.76 -0.86
C GLY A 27 -0.57 32.18 0.42
N ILE A 28 -0.89 31.24 1.32
CA ILE A 28 -1.50 31.54 2.61
C ILE A 28 -0.40 31.83 3.63
N SER A 29 -0.49 32.98 4.28
CA SER A 29 0.42 33.36 5.36
C SER A 29 0.08 32.62 6.65
N VAL A 30 1.07 32.47 7.53
CA VAL A 30 0.92 31.83 8.83
C VAL A 30 1.33 32.82 9.93
N SER A 31 0.49 32.97 10.92
CA SER A 31 0.79 33.80 12.11
C SER A 31 0.98 32.93 13.34
N GLY A 32 1.85 33.35 14.25
CA GLY A 32 2.07 32.66 15.51
C GLY A 32 3.49 32.79 16.03
N ALA A 33 3.64 32.70 17.32
CA ALA A 33 4.94 32.81 17.98
C ALA A 33 5.80 31.55 17.69
N ARG A 34 7.12 31.72 17.56
CA ARG A 34 8.07 30.65 17.30
C ARG A 34 8.15 29.58 18.39
N GLU A 35 7.62 29.84 19.57
CA GLU A 35 7.65 28.95 20.74
C GLU A 35 6.26 28.81 21.37
N ALA A 36 5.21 28.82 20.56
CA ALA A 36 3.85 28.76 21.04
C ALA A 36 3.47 27.36 21.53
N GLU A 37 2.61 27.28 22.53
CA GLU A 37 1.96 26.05 22.98
C GLU A 37 0.88 25.59 22.03
N VAL A 38 0.50 26.42 21.07
CA VAL A 38 -0.49 26.19 20.02
C VAL A 38 0.19 26.12 18.66
N ASN A 39 -0.48 25.53 17.67
CA ASN A 39 -0.01 25.61 16.29
C ASN A 39 0.03 27.08 15.81
N PRO A 40 0.96 27.39 14.92
CA PRO A 40 0.85 28.62 14.12
C PRO A 40 -0.49 28.63 13.39
N VAL A 41 -1.16 29.77 13.42
CA VAL A 41 -2.49 29.93 12.81
C VAL A 41 -2.32 30.29 11.34
N MET A 42 -2.94 29.55 10.46
CA MET A 42 -3.03 29.92 9.04
C MET A 42 -3.98 31.09 8.90
N ASN A 43 -3.51 32.18 8.30
CA ASN A 43 -4.32 33.36 8.02
C ASN A 43 -5.11 33.09 6.76
N PHE A 44 -6.20 32.36 6.89
CA PHE A 44 -7.21 32.33 5.87
C PHE A 44 -7.76 33.74 5.79
N GLU A 45 -7.58 34.44 4.68
CA GLU A 45 -8.17 35.76 4.47
C GLU A 45 -9.68 35.63 4.56
N ILE A 46 -10.20 35.82 5.76
CA ILE A 46 -11.62 35.96 6.01
C ILE A 46 -11.99 37.34 5.49
N LEU A 47 -12.19 37.46 4.20
CA LEU A 47 -13.00 38.57 3.69
C LEU A 47 -14.36 38.46 4.37
N ASN A 48 -14.81 39.53 4.98
CA ASN A 48 -16.02 39.67 5.80
C ASN A 48 -17.35 39.21 5.14
N ASN A 49 -17.32 38.47 4.09
CA ASN A 49 -18.44 37.84 3.44
C ASN A 49 -18.44 36.33 3.69
N LYS A 50 -19.36 35.89 4.52
CA LYS A 50 -19.67 34.47 4.79
C LYS A 50 -19.92 33.58 3.54
N VAL A 51 -19.79 34.08 2.36
CA VAL A 51 -20.13 33.43 1.08
C VAL A 51 -18.90 33.02 0.28
N ILE A 52 -17.71 33.46 0.65
CA ILE A 52 -16.51 33.23 -0.13
C ILE A 52 -15.48 32.58 0.80
N MET A 53 -15.33 31.27 0.66
CA MET A 53 -14.12 30.57 1.03
C MET A 53 -12.91 31.39 0.57
N ASP A 54 -11.87 31.51 1.38
CA ASP A 54 -10.68 32.29 0.99
C ASP A 54 -10.38 32.09 -0.49
N GLY A 55 -10.36 33.18 -1.23
CA GLY A 55 -10.21 33.18 -2.68
C GLY A 55 -8.95 32.43 -3.14
N HIS A 56 -7.89 32.38 -2.31
CA HIS A 56 -6.67 31.61 -2.57
C HIS A 56 -6.93 30.12 -2.51
N ILE A 57 -7.58 29.62 -1.44
CA ILE A 57 -7.90 28.20 -1.29
C ILE A 57 -8.80 27.73 -2.41
N THR A 58 -9.88 28.47 -2.68
CA THR A 58 -10.82 28.09 -3.75
C THR A 58 -10.12 28.03 -5.11
N ARG A 59 -9.26 29.03 -5.41
CA ARG A 59 -8.47 29.06 -6.64
C ARG A 59 -7.49 27.90 -6.71
N ASN A 60 -6.75 27.64 -5.63
CA ASN A 60 -5.78 26.57 -5.58
C ASN A 60 -6.43 25.19 -5.74
N VAL A 61 -7.55 24.95 -5.04
CA VAL A 61 -8.32 23.70 -5.17
C VAL A 61 -8.80 23.50 -6.59
N ARG A 62 -9.39 24.54 -7.23
CA ARG A 62 -9.86 24.46 -8.62
C ARG A 62 -8.72 24.22 -9.61
N ALA A 63 -7.56 24.85 -9.40
CA ALA A 63 -6.38 24.64 -10.24
C ALA A 63 -5.88 23.19 -10.13
N ILE A 64 -5.79 22.66 -8.91
CA ILE A 64 -5.39 21.28 -8.65
C ILE A 64 -6.40 20.29 -9.24
N GLN A 65 -7.69 20.55 -9.10
CA GLN A 65 -8.75 19.71 -9.65
C GLN A 65 -8.69 19.69 -11.19
N LYS A 66 -8.52 20.85 -11.82
CA LYS A 66 -8.37 20.96 -13.27
C LYS A 66 -7.14 20.19 -13.78
N GLU A 67 -6.00 20.32 -13.11
CA GLU A 67 -4.76 19.61 -13.44
C GLU A 67 -4.91 18.07 -13.35
N ASN A 68 -5.76 17.59 -12.43
CA ASN A 68 -5.97 16.16 -12.17
C ASN A 68 -7.28 15.61 -12.77
N ASN A 69 -7.97 16.39 -13.61
CA ASN A 69 -9.26 16.01 -14.21
C ASN A 69 -10.31 15.56 -13.17
N ILE A 70 -10.36 16.27 -12.05
CA ILE A 70 -11.32 16.01 -10.97
C ILE A 70 -12.52 16.92 -11.17
N ASP A 71 -13.69 16.34 -11.45
CA ASP A 71 -14.99 17.04 -11.46
C ASP A 71 -15.63 16.89 -10.08
N ASN A 72 -15.47 17.89 -9.25
CA ASN A 72 -16.06 17.92 -7.91
C ASN A 72 -16.56 19.31 -7.56
N LYS A 73 -17.80 19.41 -7.08
CA LYS A 73 -18.37 20.65 -6.56
C LYS A 73 -17.77 20.94 -5.20
N ASN A 74 -16.93 21.97 -5.12
CA ASN A 74 -16.30 22.38 -3.89
C ASN A 74 -17.33 22.89 -2.87
N LYS A 75 -17.19 22.48 -1.63
CA LYS A 75 -17.96 22.96 -0.49
C LYS A 75 -17.15 24.05 0.24
N ASN A 76 -17.84 25.02 0.82
CA ASN A 76 -17.21 26.13 1.57
C ASN A 76 -16.75 25.67 2.97
N GLU A 77 -15.93 24.62 3.03
CA GLU A 77 -15.39 24.07 4.27
C GLU A 77 -13.91 23.76 4.08
N TYR A 78 -13.12 23.98 5.14
CA TYR A 78 -11.69 23.64 5.14
C TYR A 78 -11.48 22.15 5.36
N ILE A 79 -12.15 21.32 4.54
CA ILE A 79 -12.07 19.86 4.54
C ILE A 79 -11.64 19.41 3.15
N PHE A 80 -10.52 18.71 3.07
CA PHE A 80 -9.92 18.29 1.81
C PHE A 80 -9.84 16.76 1.76
N ASP A 81 -10.22 16.22 0.61
CA ASP A 81 -10.33 14.79 0.38
C ASP A 81 -9.21 14.30 -0.53
N ILE A 82 -8.54 13.26 -0.09
CA ILE A 82 -7.46 12.59 -0.79
C ILE A 82 -7.86 11.13 -0.97
N GLN A 83 -8.32 10.78 -2.16
CA GLN A 83 -8.67 9.41 -2.48
C GLN A 83 -7.41 8.64 -2.90
N MET A 84 -7.13 7.57 -2.18
CA MET A 84 -6.04 6.65 -2.48
C MET A 84 -6.50 5.23 -2.25
N GLU A 85 -6.29 4.36 -3.22
CA GLU A 85 -6.69 2.96 -3.14
C GLU A 85 -6.00 2.21 -1.99
N THR A 86 -6.65 1.15 -1.51
CA THR A 86 -6.08 0.29 -0.46
C THR A 86 -4.76 -0.32 -0.96
N GLY A 87 -3.74 -0.31 -0.10
CA GLY A 87 -2.42 -0.86 -0.46
C GLY A 87 -1.46 0.12 -1.12
N THR A 88 -1.90 1.31 -1.57
CA THR A 88 -1.04 2.31 -2.23
C THR A 88 -0.22 3.18 -1.27
N GLY A 89 -0.32 2.96 0.05
CA GLY A 89 0.52 3.60 1.06
C GLY A 89 -0.07 4.86 1.70
N LYS A 90 -1.38 4.93 1.92
CA LYS A 90 -2.07 6.06 2.61
C LYS A 90 -1.35 6.53 3.87
N THR A 91 -0.99 5.60 4.77
CA THR A 91 -0.32 5.92 6.04
C THR A 91 1.02 6.62 5.84
N TYR A 92 1.80 6.16 4.87
CA TYR A 92 3.06 6.83 4.49
C TYR A 92 2.78 8.23 3.92
N THR A 93 1.79 8.34 3.03
CA THR A 93 1.45 9.60 2.36
C THR A 93 1.02 10.67 3.35
N TYR A 94 0.06 10.38 4.25
CA TYR A 94 -0.31 11.40 5.23
C TYR A 94 0.79 11.68 6.25
N THR A 95 1.64 10.71 6.58
CA THR A 95 2.80 10.96 7.43
C THR A 95 3.79 11.91 6.76
N LYS A 96 4.11 11.69 5.47
CA LYS A 96 4.97 12.60 4.70
C LYS A 96 4.30 13.99 4.55
N THR A 97 2.98 14.04 4.35
CA THR A 97 2.23 15.31 4.34
C THR A 97 2.39 16.10 5.64
N ILE A 98 2.42 15.44 6.81
CA ILE A 98 2.68 16.10 8.10
C ILE A 98 4.05 16.80 8.09
N PHE A 99 5.10 16.12 7.58
CA PHE A 99 6.42 16.72 7.48
C PHE A 99 6.45 17.91 6.50
N GLU A 100 5.82 17.76 5.34
CA GLU A 100 5.73 18.83 4.33
C GLU A 100 4.97 20.06 4.83
N LEU A 101 3.84 19.85 5.52
CA LEU A 101 3.08 20.94 6.15
C LEU A 101 3.89 21.62 7.27
N ASN A 102 4.69 20.86 8.00
CA ASN A 102 5.59 21.45 9.00
C ASN A 102 6.70 22.28 8.36
N ILE A 103 7.29 21.83 7.25
CA ILE A 103 8.35 22.59 6.57
C ILE A 103 7.80 23.86 5.92
N LYS A 104 6.67 23.71 5.18
CA LYS A 104 6.10 24.81 4.40
C LYS A 104 5.39 25.86 5.26
N TYR A 105 4.69 25.40 6.31
CA TYR A 105 3.79 26.26 7.09
C TYR A 105 4.09 26.24 8.60
N ASN A 106 5.17 25.57 9.02
CA ASN A 106 5.60 25.49 10.42
C ASN A 106 4.55 24.88 11.38
N LEU A 107 3.55 24.17 10.85
CA LEU A 107 2.55 23.45 11.64
C LEU A 107 3.22 22.30 12.39
N HIS A 108 2.96 22.11 13.69
CA HIS A 108 3.66 21.10 14.48
C HIS A 108 2.74 20.24 15.36
N LYS A 109 1.43 20.53 15.39
CA LYS A 109 0.44 19.74 16.16
C LYS A 109 -0.63 19.16 15.23
N PHE A 110 -0.66 17.84 15.16
CA PHE A 110 -1.57 17.10 14.32
C PHE A 110 -2.34 16.08 15.14
N ILE A 111 -3.59 15.82 14.76
CA ILE A 111 -4.41 14.76 15.36
C ILE A 111 -4.77 13.78 14.24
N ILE A 112 -4.41 12.51 14.41
CA ILE A 112 -4.85 11.44 13.52
C ILE A 112 -6.05 10.74 14.16
N VAL A 113 -7.17 10.78 13.47
CA VAL A 113 -8.43 10.14 13.87
C VAL A 113 -8.62 8.88 13.06
N VAL A 114 -8.78 7.76 13.77
CA VAL A 114 -8.96 6.43 13.17
C VAL A 114 -10.25 5.78 13.65
N PRO A 115 -10.90 4.91 12.84
CA PRO A 115 -12.20 4.36 13.21
C PRO A 115 -12.14 3.27 14.30
N SER A 116 -11.06 2.49 14.36
CA SER A 116 -10.98 1.31 15.23
C SER A 116 -9.67 1.21 16.02
N LEU A 117 -9.65 0.34 17.01
CA LEU A 117 -8.44 0.05 17.81
C LEU A 117 -7.36 -0.63 16.96
N ALA A 118 -7.75 -1.47 16.01
CA ALA A 118 -6.80 -2.17 15.16
C ALA A 118 -6.08 -1.21 14.20
N ILE A 119 -6.80 -0.27 13.55
CA ILE A 119 -6.17 0.77 12.72
C ILE A 119 -5.31 1.68 13.58
N LYS A 120 -5.76 2.01 14.80
CA LYS A 120 -4.97 2.76 15.77
C LYS A 120 -3.63 2.08 16.06
N ALA A 121 -3.65 0.78 16.36
CA ALA A 121 -2.44 0.01 16.62
C ALA A 121 -1.50 0.00 15.39
N GLY A 122 -2.04 -0.20 14.18
CA GLY A 122 -1.28 -0.13 12.94
C GLY A 122 -0.60 1.22 12.71
N THR A 123 -1.33 2.32 12.91
CA THR A 123 -0.80 3.69 12.79
C THR A 123 0.27 3.97 13.84
N VAL A 124 0.05 3.56 15.09
CA VAL A 124 1.02 3.71 16.18
C VAL A 124 2.30 2.92 15.88
N ASN A 125 2.17 1.67 15.44
CA ASN A 125 3.30 0.83 15.09
C ASN A 125 4.10 1.42 13.93
N PHE A 126 3.42 1.92 12.89
CA PHE A 126 4.08 2.58 11.77
C PHE A 126 4.90 3.80 12.23
N LEU A 127 4.31 4.70 13.00
CA LEU A 127 4.97 5.93 13.46
C LEU A 127 6.07 5.69 14.50
N LYS A 128 5.97 4.62 15.31
CA LYS A 128 6.97 4.27 16.33
C LYS A 128 8.09 3.38 15.82
N ASN A 129 7.91 2.75 14.65
CA ASN A 129 8.90 1.85 14.06
C ASN A 129 10.21 2.57 13.79
N SER A 130 11.33 1.95 14.18
CA SER A 130 12.67 2.53 14.03
C SER A 130 13.04 2.83 12.58
N SER A 131 12.66 1.94 11.65
CA SER A 131 12.91 2.14 10.21
C SER A 131 12.12 3.33 9.66
N THR A 132 10.87 3.51 10.07
CA THR A 132 10.03 4.66 9.68
C THR A 132 10.60 5.97 10.22
N LYS A 133 10.98 5.98 11.48
CA LYS A 133 11.59 7.17 12.11
C LYS A 133 12.88 7.56 11.42
N GLU A 134 13.76 6.59 11.18
CA GLU A 134 15.03 6.85 10.51
C GLU A 134 14.85 7.31 9.07
N HIS A 135 13.89 6.71 8.34
CA HIS A 135 13.55 7.10 6.98
C HIS A 135 13.18 8.59 6.87
N PHE A 136 12.24 9.06 7.71
CA PHE A 136 11.83 10.47 7.71
C PHE A 136 12.86 11.41 8.33
N ARG A 137 13.60 10.93 9.34
CA ARG A 137 14.70 11.70 9.93
C ARG A 137 15.79 12.00 8.91
N GLN A 138 16.13 11.04 8.05
CA GLN A 138 17.11 11.25 6.97
C GLN A 138 16.62 12.27 5.92
N GLU A 139 15.32 12.32 5.66
CA GLU A 139 14.77 13.23 4.65
C GLU A 139 14.54 14.65 5.20
N TYR A 140 13.99 14.74 6.42
CA TYR A 140 13.50 16.00 6.98
C TYR A 140 14.34 16.55 8.14
N ASN A 141 15.26 15.78 8.67
CA ASN A 141 16.00 16.07 9.92
C ASN A 141 15.09 16.39 11.11
N LYS A 142 13.92 15.77 11.14
CA LYS A 142 12.87 15.94 12.16
C LYS A 142 12.31 14.58 12.55
N GLU A 143 11.71 14.54 13.74
CA GLU A 143 11.08 13.33 14.29
C GLU A 143 9.63 13.60 14.70
N ILE A 144 8.75 12.63 14.47
CA ILE A 144 7.39 12.64 15.01
C ILE A 144 7.41 12.08 16.44
N LYS A 145 7.00 12.91 17.42
CA LYS A 145 6.66 12.44 18.76
C LYS A 145 5.17 12.08 18.80
N THR A 146 4.89 10.81 19.07
CA THR A 146 3.55 10.24 19.05
C THR A 146 2.94 10.21 20.45
N TYR A 147 1.69 10.68 20.56
CA TYR A 147 0.85 10.62 21.75
C TYR A 147 -0.35 9.73 21.44
N VAL A 148 -0.67 8.79 22.33
CA VAL A 148 -1.76 7.82 22.08
C VAL A 148 -2.81 7.98 23.18
N VAL A 149 -4.05 8.27 22.78
CA VAL A 149 -5.17 8.38 23.73
C VAL A 149 -5.67 6.99 24.09
N GLU A 150 -5.50 6.61 25.35
CA GLU A 150 -5.92 5.30 25.89
C GLU A 150 -6.93 5.47 27.01
N ASN A 151 -7.87 4.55 27.11
CA ASN A 151 -8.84 4.51 28.20
C ASN A 151 -8.24 3.74 29.39
N LYS A 152 -7.42 4.40 30.20
CA LYS A 152 -6.97 3.80 31.48
C LYS A 152 -8.07 4.00 32.51
N LYS A 153 -8.67 2.92 33.01
CA LYS A 153 -9.56 2.97 34.18
C LYS A 153 -8.77 3.51 35.37
N SER A 154 -8.98 4.76 35.72
CA SER A 154 -8.45 5.32 36.96
C SER A 154 -9.15 4.65 38.13
N LYS A 155 -8.37 4.23 39.14
CA LYS A 155 -8.91 3.80 40.44
C LYS A 155 -9.36 5.01 41.30
N SER A 156 -9.10 6.23 40.86
CA SER A 156 -9.45 7.47 41.50
C SER A 156 -10.86 7.90 41.15
N LYS A 157 -11.60 8.45 42.14
CA LYS A 157 -12.93 9.04 41.94
C LYS A 157 -12.84 10.44 41.31
N LYS A 158 -11.64 11.03 41.18
CA LYS A 158 -11.42 12.36 40.57
C LYS A 158 -11.22 12.24 39.08
N SER A 159 -11.85 13.13 38.31
CA SER A 159 -11.67 13.29 36.88
C SER A 159 -10.40 14.13 36.59
N TYR A 160 -9.54 13.64 35.70
CA TYR A 160 -8.32 14.34 35.27
C TYR A 160 -8.25 14.40 33.75
N LEU A 161 -7.55 15.40 33.22
CA LEU A 161 -7.16 15.38 31.80
C LEU A 161 -6.37 14.09 31.49
N LEU A 162 -6.72 13.46 30.37
CA LEU A 162 -5.97 12.29 29.91
C LEU A 162 -4.50 12.66 29.72
N GLN A 163 -3.59 11.88 30.27
CA GLN A 163 -2.16 12.21 30.30
C GLN A 163 -1.58 12.52 28.93
N SER A 164 -1.97 11.76 27.92
CA SER A 164 -1.52 11.99 26.53
C SER A 164 -2.04 13.30 25.95
N ILE A 165 -3.27 13.71 26.28
CA ILE A 165 -3.85 14.98 25.83
C ILE A 165 -3.18 16.14 26.57
N LYS A 166 -2.96 16.00 27.88
CA LYS A 166 -2.25 16.99 28.69
C LYS A 166 -0.85 17.25 28.15
N GLU A 167 -0.05 16.18 27.93
CA GLU A 167 1.31 16.33 27.40
C GLU A 167 1.32 16.93 26.00
N PHE A 168 0.39 16.49 25.14
CA PHE A 168 0.27 17.00 23.77
C PHE A 168 -0.16 18.49 23.73
N SER A 169 -1.07 18.90 24.59
CA SER A 169 -1.53 20.29 24.62
C SER A 169 -0.47 21.25 25.15
N GLN A 170 0.32 20.84 26.14
CA GLN A 170 1.31 21.68 26.81
C GLN A 170 2.67 21.75 26.12
N VAL A 171 2.92 20.87 25.14
CA VAL A 171 4.23 20.84 24.49
C VAL A 171 4.42 22.06 23.61
N ARG A 172 5.59 22.70 23.76
CA ARG A 172 6.00 23.85 22.94
C ARG A 172 6.59 23.39 21.63
N GLN A 173 6.57 24.28 20.66
CA GLN A 173 7.20 24.04 19.37
C GLN A 173 8.72 23.91 19.55
N THR A 174 9.27 22.82 18.97
CA THR A 174 10.72 22.62 18.88
C THR A 174 11.11 22.48 17.41
N ARG A 175 12.38 22.76 17.08
CA ARG A 175 12.84 22.72 15.67
C ARG A 175 12.89 21.31 15.10
N ASP A 176 13.08 20.31 15.94
CA ASP A 176 13.39 18.92 15.58
C ASP A 176 12.19 17.97 15.73
N LYS A 177 11.07 18.42 16.34
CA LYS A 177 9.94 17.56 16.64
C LYS A 177 8.62 18.08 16.09
N ILE A 178 7.83 17.14 15.59
CA ILE A 178 6.44 17.33 15.21
C ILE A 178 5.60 16.45 16.14
N HIS A 179 4.51 17.01 16.67
CA HIS A 179 3.69 16.34 17.67
C HIS A 179 2.42 15.80 17.04
N VAL A 180 2.19 14.49 17.21
CA VAL A 180 1.05 13.78 16.61
C VAL A 180 0.27 13.04 17.69
N LEU A 181 -0.98 13.40 17.89
CA LEU A 181 -1.93 12.70 18.77
C LEU A 181 -2.73 11.69 17.93
N ILE A 182 -2.84 10.45 18.39
CA ILE A 182 -3.65 9.42 17.75
C ILE A 182 -4.84 9.08 18.62
N ILE A 183 -6.04 9.19 18.06
CA ILE A 183 -7.30 8.94 18.76
C ILE A 183 -8.25 8.13 17.87
N ASN A 184 -8.97 7.17 18.46
CA ASN A 184 -9.99 6.42 17.74
C ASN A 184 -11.41 6.92 18.03
N SER A 185 -12.35 6.56 17.16
CA SER A 185 -13.75 7.01 17.26
C SER A 185 -14.40 6.70 18.60
N GLY A 186 -14.09 5.53 19.20
CA GLY A 186 -14.61 5.16 20.52
C GLY A 186 -14.16 6.11 21.63
N MET A 187 -12.93 6.59 21.57
CA MET A 187 -12.41 7.57 22.54
C MET A 187 -13.00 8.95 22.33
N ILE A 188 -13.14 9.42 21.08
CA ILE A 188 -13.80 10.71 20.79
C ILE A 188 -15.23 10.74 21.34
N ASN A 189 -15.93 9.61 21.29
CA ASN A 189 -17.30 9.50 21.79
C ASN A 189 -17.39 9.19 23.29
N SER A 190 -16.25 8.95 23.96
CA SER A 190 -16.24 8.59 25.37
C SER A 190 -16.66 9.74 26.28
N LYS A 191 -17.24 9.42 27.41
CA LYS A 191 -17.60 10.40 28.44
C LYS A 191 -16.37 11.16 28.95
N SER A 192 -15.23 10.49 29.08
CA SER A 192 -13.97 11.09 29.54
C SER A 192 -13.46 12.24 28.66
N MET A 193 -13.96 12.37 27.44
CA MET A 193 -13.63 13.52 26.58
C MET A 193 -14.44 14.76 26.89
N LEU A 194 -15.65 14.60 27.41
CA LEU A 194 -16.66 15.64 27.61
C LEU A 194 -16.88 16.00 29.08
N GLU A 195 -16.50 15.12 30.02
CA GLU A 195 -16.61 15.36 31.45
C GLU A 195 -15.65 16.48 31.92
N GLU A 196 -16.15 17.35 32.78
CA GLU A 196 -15.32 18.35 33.45
C GLU A 196 -14.27 17.66 34.31
N VAL A 197 -13.07 18.20 34.31
CA VAL A 197 -11.96 17.72 35.12
C VAL A 197 -11.89 18.47 36.41
N ASP A 198 -11.69 17.75 37.54
CA ASP A 198 -11.65 18.30 38.88
C ASP A 198 -10.39 19.17 39.14
N VAL A 199 -9.40 19.06 38.31
CA VAL A 199 -8.13 19.79 38.45
C VAL A 199 -7.84 20.53 37.15
N ASN A 200 -8.05 21.84 37.17
CA ASN A 200 -7.70 22.73 36.08
C ASN A 200 -6.19 22.97 36.04
N LEU A 201 -5.56 22.63 34.91
CA LEU A 201 -4.14 22.89 34.63
C LEU A 201 -3.92 24.17 33.82
N PHE A 202 -5.01 24.68 33.24
CA PHE A 202 -5.06 25.90 32.47
C PHE A 202 -6.26 26.70 32.95
N GLU A 203 -6.08 28.01 33.13
CA GLU A 203 -7.20 28.91 33.32
C GLU A 203 -8.15 28.76 32.13
N ASN A 204 -9.42 28.40 32.37
CA ASN A 204 -10.48 28.21 31.40
C ASN A 204 -10.49 26.93 30.52
N ILE A 205 -9.73 25.87 30.83
CA ILE A 205 -9.84 24.55 30.16
C ILE A 205 -10.39 23.54 31.17
N ASN A 206 -11.64 23.15 30.96
CA ASN A 206 -12.37 22.27 31.88
C ASN A 206 -12.55 20.84 31.34
N THR A 207 -12.31 20.61 30.05
CA THR A 207 -12.51 19.29 29.41
C THR A 207 -11.34 18.93 28.52
N ASN A 208 -11.21 17.62 28.25
CA ASN A 208 -10.23 17.15 27.25
C ASN A 208 -10.50 17.71 25.84
N PHE A 209 -11.76 17.97 25.52
CA PHE A 209 -12.16 18.58 24.24
C PHE A 209 -11.66 20.02 24.12
N GLU A 210 -11.84 20.83 25.18
CA GLU A 210 -11.36 22.23 25.20
C GLU A 210 -9.84 22.30 25.09
N ALA A 211 -9.12 21.35 25.71
CA ALA A 211 -7.67 21.26 25.57
C ALA A 211 -7.24 21.02 24.11
N LEU A 212 -7.98 20.18 23.36
CA LEU A 212 -7.71 19.94 21.94
C LEU A 212 -8.10 21.14 21.06
N LYS A 213 -9.20 21.81 21.36
CA LYS A 213 -9.63 23.03 20.66
C LYS A 213 -8.63 24.17 20.82
N TYR A 214 -8.10 24.34 22.03
CA TYR A 214 -7.12 25.38 22.35
C TYR A 214 -5.87 25.34 21.49
N ILE A 215 -5.38 24.15 21.14
CA ILE A 215 -4.12 23.98 20.39
C ILE A 215 -4.21 24.24 18.89
N LYS A 216 -5.39 24.52 18.35
CA LYS A 216 -5.62 24.76 16.91
C LYS A 216 -5.00 23.67 16.03
N PRO A 217 -5.43 22.42 16.18
CA PRO A 217 -4.81 21.29 15.51
C PRO A 217 -5.13 21.25 14.02
N VAL A 218 -4.30 20.53 13.26
CA VAL A 218 -4.70 19.98 11.96
C VAL A 218 -5.18 18.55 12.20
N ILE A 219 -6.34 18.21 11.67
CA ILE A 219 -6.90 16.86 11.83
C ILE A 219 -6.74 16.06 10.53
N ILE A 220 -6.25 14.84 10.67
CA ILE A 220 -6.19 13.83 9.60
C ILE A 220 -7.16 12.72 9.95
N ILE A 221 -8.10 12.42 9.07
CA ILE A 221 -9.05 11.32 9.22
C ILE A 221 -8.63 10.19 8.27
N ASP A 222 -8.30 9.04 8.85
CA ASP A 222 -8.08 7.81 8.08
C ASP A 222 -9.37 7.01 7.98
N GLU A 223 -9.66 6.44 6.81
CA GLU A 223 -10.89 5.71 6.48
C GLU A 223 -12.18 6.53 6.69
N PRO A 224 -12.36 7.65 5.94
CA PRO A 224 -13.46 8.61 6.14
C PRO A 224 -14.86 8.02 5.97
N HIS A 225 -15.02 6.91 5.25
CA HIS A 225 -16.31 6.22 5.11
C HIS A 225 -16.91 5.76 6.46
N LYS A 226 -16.10 5.61 7.49
CA LYS A 226 -16.57 5.31 8.86
C LYS A 226 -17.06 6.54 9.60
N PHE A 227 -16.72 7.74 9.12
CA PHE A 227 -17.00 9.05 9.72
C PHE A 227 -17.90 9.89 8.81
N ALA A 228 -19.05 9.32 8.39
CA ALA A 228 -19.99 10.06 7.57
C ALA A 228 -20.41 11.38 8.23
N SER A 229 -20.59 12.43 7.43
CA SER A 229 -20.92 13.78 7.91
C SER A 229 -22.21 13.83 8.73
N SER A 230 -23.12 12.92 8.49
CA SER A 230 -24.39 12.75 9.24
C SER A 230 -24.21 12.15 10.65
N LYS A 231 -23.03 11.60 10.98
CA LYS A 231 -22.78 10.93 12.27
C LYS A 231 -22.34 11.91 13.35
N SER A 232 -22.76 11.66 14.57
CA SER A 232 -22.37 12.45 15.76
C SER A 232 -20.86 12.49 15.99
N THR A 233 -20.13 11.44 15.61
CA THR A 233 -18.66 11.40 15.72
C THR A 233 -17.98 12.44 14.81
N PHE A 234 -18.49 12.62 13.58
CA PHE A 234 -17.95 13.65 12.68
C PHE A 234 -18.19 15.05 13.25
N LYS A 235 -19.39 15.31 13.77
CA LYS A 235 -19.71 16.57 14.44
C LYS A 235 -18.74 16.84 15.60
N LYS A 236 -18.46 15.85 16.44
CA LYS A 236 -17.49 16.01 17.54
C LYS A 236 -16.07 16.29 17.04
N ILE A 237 -15.67 15.74 15.89
CA ILE A 237 -14.38 16.07 15.28
C ILE A 237 -14.35 17.54 14.83
N THR A 238 -15.42 18.03 14.22
CA THR A 238 -15.53 19.45 13.81
C THR A 238 -15.65 20.39 14.99
N ASP A 239 -16.26 19.96 16.11
CA ASP A 239 -16.38 20.74 17.36
C ASP A 239 -15.01 20.99 18.03
N ILE A 240 -13.95 20.24 17.68
CA ILE A 240 -12.55 20.56 18.07
C ILE A 240 -12.07 21.85 17.39
N GLU A 241 -12.79 22.37 16.43
CA GLU A 241 -12.42 23.55 15.62
C GLU A 241 -10.99 23.48 15.06
N PRO A 242 -10.66 22.41 14.33
CA PRO A 242 -9.37 22.32 13.68
C PRO A 242 -9.21 23.43 12.63
N GLN A 243 -7.96 23.79 12.34
CA GLN A 243 -7.70 24.76 11.26
C GLN A 243 -8.19 24.22 9.91
N PHE A 244 -7.97 22.95 9.66
CA PHE A 244 -8.52 22.22 8.52
C PHE A 244 -8.47 20.71 8.77
N ILE A 245 -9.21 19.97 7.96
CA ILE A 245 -9.30 18.53 8.03
C ILE A 245 -8.83 17.92 6.70
N LEU A 246 -7.92 16.94 6.76
CA LEU A 246 -7.51 16.12 5.63
C LEU A 246 -8.13 14.73 5.79
N ARG A 247 -8.91 14.27 4.81
CA ARG A 247 -9.53 12.94 4.83
C ARG A 247 -8.84 12.04 3.80
N TYR A 248 -8.16 10.99 4.28
CA TYR A 248 -7.50 9.99 3.44
C TYR A 248 -8.28 8.69 3.43
N GLY A 249 -8.73 8.25 2.27
CA GLY A 249 -9.50 7.00 2.13
C GLY A 249 -9.49 6.43 0.72
N ALA A 250 -9.77 5.14 0.60
CA ALA A 250 -10.08 4.52 -0.68
C ALA A 250 -11.55 4.73 -1.04
N THR A 251 -12.41 4.75 -0.03
CA THR A 251 -13.87 4.85 -0.16
C THR A 251 -14.41 6.03 0.66
N PHE A 252 -15.37 6.73 0.10
CA PHE A 252 -16.12 7.80 0.75
C PHE A 252 -17.62 7.47 0.65
N ASN A 253 -18.33 7.50 1.78
CA ASN A 253 -19.79 7.23 1.81
C ASN A 253 -20.61 8.50 1.60
N ASP A 254 -19.98 9.66 1.75
CA ASP A 254 -20.56 10.97 1.51
C ASP A 254 -20.03 11.53 0.19
N ASP A 255 -20.70 12.55 -0.34
CA ASP A 255 -20.10 13.40 -1.35
C ASP A 255 -18.78 13.99 -0.83
N TYR A 256 -17.83 14.13 -1.71
CA TYR A 256 -16.58 14.81 -1.38
C TYR A 256 -16.84 16.24 -0.93
N PHE A 257 -16.03 16.73 0.01
CA PHE A 257 -16.00 18.16 0.35
C PHE A 257 -15.18 18.91 -0.68
N ASN A 258 -13.89 18.67 -0.72
CA ASN A 258 -12.99 19.23 -1.72
C ASN A 258 -11.99 18.14 -2.12
N LEU A 259 -12.31 17.36 -3.15
CA LEU A 259 -11.42 16.32 -3.63
C LEU A 259 -10.24 16.96 -4.37
N VAL A 260 -9.03 16.76 -3.87
CA VAL A 260 -7.79 17.33 -4.44
C VAL A 260 -6.88 16.30 -5.10
N TYR A 261 -7.06 15.03 -4.77
CA TYR A 261 -6.33 13.94 -5.39
C TYR A 261 -7.20 12.68 -5.47
N ASN A 262 -7.14 12.02 -6.63
CA ASN A 262 -7.90 10.80 -6.89
C ASN A 262 -6.99 9.72 -7.48
N LEU A 263 -6.74 8.68 -6.71
CA LEU A 263 -6.13 7.43 -7.14
C LEU A 263 -7.12 6.31 -6.83
N ASN A 264 -8.00 6.04 -7.77
CA ASN A 264 -9.01 4.98 -7.65
C ASN A 264 -8.41 3.59 -7.89
N ALA A 265 -9.22 2.54 -7.74
CA ALA A 265 -8.79 1.15 -7.91
C ALA A 265 -8.23 0.89 -9.31
N ILE A 266 -8.84 1.47 -10.34
CA ILE A 266 -8.46 1.29 -11.73
C ILE A 266 -7.09 1.88 -12.01
N ASP A 267 -6.87 3.12 -11.57
CA ASP A 267 -5.57 3.77 -11.72
C ASP A 267 -4.49 3.02 -10.94
N ALA A 268 -4.83 2.46 -9.77
CA ALA A 268 -3.90 1.66 -9.00
C ALA A 268 -3.52 0.34 -9.71
N PHE A 269 -4.48 -0.33 -10.33
CA PHE A 269 -4.24 -1.53 -11.14
C PHE A 269 -3.46 -1.22 -12.42
N ASN A 270 -3.84 -0.17 -13.15
CA ASN A 270 -3.19 0.21 -14.40
C ASN A 270 -1.74 0.66 -14.21
N ASN A 271 -1.42 1.24 -13.06
CA ASN A 271 -0.06 1.67 -12.73
C ASN A 271 0.75 0.61 -11.95
N ASP A 272 0.30 -0.63 -11.90
CA ASP A 272 0.96 -1.73 -11.18
C ASP A 272 1.30 -1.41 -9.71
N LEU A 273 0.47 -0.62 -9.05
CA LEU A 273 0.64 -0.24 -7.65
C LEU A 273 0.11 -1.30 -6.69
N VAL A 274 -0.68 -2.24 -7.19
CA VAL A 274 -1.31 -3.33 -6.46
C VAL A 274 -1.22 -4.64 -7.27
N LYS A 275 -1.39 -5.79 -6.60
CA LYS A 275 -1.48 -7.10 -7.26
C LYS A 275 -2.72 -7.18 -8.13
N GLY A 276 -2.65 -7.93 -9.23
CA GLY A 276 -3.83 -8.39 -9.96
C GLY A 276 -4.64 -9.40 -9.14
N ILE A 277 -5.77 -9.87 -9.66
CA ILE A 277 -6.66 -10.83 -8.98
C ILE A 277 -6.93 -12.01 -9.90
N ASN A 278 -6.76 -13.23 -9.39
CA ASN A 278 -7.30 -14.46 -9.95
C ASN A 278 -8.46 -14.90 -9.06
N ALA A 279 -9.67 -14.89 -9.56
CA ALA A 279 -10.83 -15.32 -8.81
C ALA A 279 -11.15 -16.79 -9.09
N TYR A 280 -11.36 -17.56 -8.03
CA TYR A 280 -11.77 -18.96 -8.06
C TYR A 280 -13.16 -19.08 -7.44
N VAL A 281 -14.16 -19.27 -8.27
CA VAL A 281 -15.55 -19.44 -7.82
C VAL A 281 -15.89 -20.91 -7.82
N GLU A 282 -16.13 -21.49 -6.63
CA GLU A 282 -16.57 -22.87 -6.53
C GLU A 282 -18.04 -23.01 -6.92
N GLU A 283 -18.31 -23.80 -7.94
CA GLU A 283 -19.66 -24.11 -8.40
C GLU A 283 -20.20 -25.37 -7.70
N PHE A 284 -21.41 -25.28 -7.21
CA PHE A 284 -22.12 -26.41 -6.58
C PHE A 284 -23.49 -26.57 -7.22
N LYS A 285 -23.58 -27.43 -8.24
CA LYS A 285 -24.77 -27.57 -9.10
C LYS A 285 -26.03 -28.04 -8.36
N GLU A 286 -25.90 -28.84 -7.30
CA GLU A 286 -27.04 -29.44 -6.61
C GLU A 286 -27.78 -28.48 -5.68
N GLY A 287 -27.21 -27.36 -5.28
CA GLY A 287 -27.78 -26.42 -4.32
C GLY A 287 -27.87 -24.98 -4.79
N GLU A 288 -27.51 -24.68 -6.05
CA GLU A 288 -27.41 -23.30 -6.56
C GLU A 288 -28.70 -22.50 -6.41
N ASN A 289 -29.86 -23.16 -6.54
CA ASN A 289 -31.19 -22.55 -6.49
C ASN A 289 -31.88 -22.63 -5.11
N SER A 290 -31.18 -23.12 -4.08
CA SER A 290 -31.74 -23.20 -2.73
C SER A 290 -31.61 -21.85 -2.02
N ILE A 291 -32.71 -21.32 -1.53
CA ILE A 291 -32.77 -19.98 -0.95
C ILE A 291 -33.48 -20.05 0.42
N VAL A 292 -32.85 -19.50 1.44
CA VAL A 292 -33.50 -19.17 2.71
C VAL A 292 -33.67 -17.66 2.80
N LYS A 293 -34.91 -17.20 2.91
CA LYS A 293 -35.28 -15.79 2.97
C LYS A 293 -35.80 -15.43 4.36
N LEU A 294 -35.38 -14.32 4.92
CA LEU A 294 -35.96 -13.74 6.12
C LEU A 294 -37.24 -13.03 5.73
N LEU A 295 -38.39 -13.54 6.18
CA LEU A 295 -39.74 -12.96 5.93
C LEU A 295 -40.07 -11.81 6.88
N SER A 296 -39.81 -12.01 8.16
CA SER A 296 -40.07 -11.03 9.21
C SER A 296 -39.28 -11.38 10.46
N ALA A 297 -38.98 -10.38 11.28
CA ALA A 297 -38.42 -10.54 12.61
C ALA A 297 -39.06 -9.55 13.58
N ASN A 298 -39.36 -10.01 14.79
CA ASN A 298 -39.81 -9.20 15.91
C ASN A 298 -38.88 -9.47 17.12
N SER A 299 -39.12 -8.87 18.26
CA SER A 299 -38.21 -8.99 19.42
C SER A 299 -37.96 -10.41 19.92
N ASN A 300 -38.82 -11.38 19.59
CA ASN A 300 -38.80 -12.73 20.15
C ASN A 300 -38.64 -13.83 19.10
N GLU A 301 -39.08 -13.61 17.88
CA GLU A 301 -39.17 -14.64 16.85
C GLU A 301 -38.83 -14.09 15.47
N ALA A 302 -38.15 -14.88 14.65
CA ALA A 302 -37.87 -14.63 13.25
C ALA A 302 -38.51 -15.71 12.37
N SER A 303 -39.14 -15.32 11.29
CA SER A 303 -39.76 -16.21 10.31
C SER A 303 -38.93 -16.29 9.06
N PHE A 304 -38.53 -17.48 8.69
CA PHE A 304 -37.74 -17.79 7.49
C PHE A 304 -38.54 -18.61 6.49
N GLU A 305 -38.23 -18.49 5.23
CA GLU A 305 -38.78 -19.31 4.15
C GLU A 305 -37.63 -20.01 3.42
N LEU A 306 -37.62 -21.33 3.46
CA LEU A 306 -36.71 -22.14 2.60
C LEU A 306 -37.45 -22.42 1.28
N ILE A 307 -36.82 -22.08 0.18
CA ILE A 307 -37.26 -22.40 -1.17
C ILE A 307 -36.24 -23.34 -1.78
N GLU A 308 -36.63 -24.58 -2.07
CA GLU A 308 -35.73 -25.59 -2.64
C GLU A 308 -36.53 -26.53 -3.53
N ASN A 309 -36.02 -26.90 -4.70
CA ASN A 309 -36.67 -27.79 -5.68
C ASN A 309 -38.14 -27.40 -5.98
N ASN A 310 -38.38 -26.09 -6.14
CA ASN A 310 -39.73 -25.51 -6.36
C ASN A 310 -40.72 -25.76 -5.21
N LYS A 311 -40.22 -26.12 -4.03
CA LYS A 311 -41.04 -26.23 -2.80
C LYS A 311 -40.68 -25.14 -1.83
N SER A 312 -41.66 -24.63 -1.10
CA SER A 312 -41.45 -23.62 -0.05
C SER A 312 -41.85 -24.19 1.32
N LYS A 313 -40.96 -23.95 2.32
CA LYS A 313 -41.22 -24.33 3.71
C LYS A 313 -40.95 -23.12 4.60
N LYS A 314 -41.93 -22.75 5.45
CA LYS A 314 -41.76 -21.68 6.46
C LYS A 314 -41.36 -22.27 7.80
N VAL A 315 -40.36 -21.65 8.43
CA VAL A 315 -39.84 -22.04 9.74
C VAL A 315 -39.72 -20.79 10.62
N LYS A 316 -40.12 -20.92 11.88
CA LYS A 316 -40.01 -19.85 12.88
C LYS A 316 -38.95 -20.25 13.90
N LEU A 317 -38.05 -19.33 14.19
CA LEU A 317 -36.92 -19.54 15.11
C LEU A 317 -36.84 -18.39 16.12
N GLY A 318 -36.47 -18.74 17.36
CA GLY A 318 -36.16 -17.83 18.44
C GLY A 318 -34.63 -17.58 18.61
N ILE A 319 -34.28 -16.77 19.61
CA ILE A 319 -32.87 -16.53 19.99
C ILE A 319 -32.28 -17.87 20.51
N LYS A 320 -31.09 -18.21 20.08
CA LYS A 320 -30.34 -19.47 20.31
C LYS A 320 -30.89 -20.69 19.55
N ASP A 321 -31.92 -20.56 18.75
CA ASP A 321 -32.30 -21.65 17.88
C ASP A 321 -31.29 -21.81 16.75
N THR A 322 -31.03 -23.06 16.33
CA THR A 322 -30.11 -23.40 15.27
C THR A 322 -30.79 -23.32 13.90
N LEU A 323 -30.10 -22.81 12.89
CA LEU A 323 -30.58 -22.75 11.52
C LEU A 323 -30.66 -24.15 10.87
N THR A 324 -30.12 -25.19 11.49
CA THR A 324 -30.32 -26.58 11.04
C THR A 324 -31.78 -26.99 11.00
N GLN A 325 -32.65 -26.35 11.78
CA GLN A 325 -34.12 -26.55 11.72
C GLN A 325 -34.72 -26.08 10.37
N ILE A 326 -34.05 -25.16 9.69
CA ILE A 326 -34.42 -24.71 8.34
C ILE A 326 -33.82 -25.66 7.30
N HIS A 327 -32.50 -25.86 7.34
CA HIS A 327 -31.79 -26.71 6.40
C HIS A 327 -30.54 -27.32 7.04
N ARG A 328 -30.26 -28.60 6.75
CA ARG A 328 -29.17 -29.40 7.36
C ARG A 328 -27.77 -28.82 7.18
N GLU A 329 -27.51 -28.09 6.09
CA GLU A 329 -26.20 -27.52 5.79
C GLU A 329 -25.83 -26.32 6.68
N PHE A 330 -26.73 -25.76 7.49
CA PHE A 330 -26.44 -24.71 8.47
C PHE A 330 -25.88 -25.22 9.79
N ILE A 331 -24.88 -26.12 9.73
CA ILE A 331 -24.29 -26.70 10.94
C ILE A 331 -23.57 -25.63 11.75
N GLY A 332 -23.90 -25.54 13.06
CA GLY A 332 -23.23 -24.62 14.00
C GLY A 332 -23.62 -23.14 13.87
N ILE A 333 -24.69 -22.83 13.10
CA ILE A 333 -25.20 -21.47 12.99
C ILE A 333 -26.48 -21.31 13.81
N GLU A 334 -26.47 -20.37 14.75
CA GLU A 334 -27.58 -20.05 15.67
C GLU A 334 -28.00 -18.59 15.51
N ILE A 335 -29.21 -18.27 15.95
CA ILE A 335 -29.67 -16.89 16.07
C ILE A 335 -29.07 -16.26 17.34
N GLU A 336 -28.20 -15.28 17.19
CA GLU A 336 -27.60 -14.55 18.31
C GLU A 336 -28.50 -13.44 18.84
N LYS A 337 -29.14 -12.69 17.93
CA LYS A 337 -30.04 -11.58 18.27
C LYS A 337 -31.16 -11.44 17.26
N ILE A 338 -32.32 -11.04 17.73
CA ILE A 338 -33.44 -10.66 16.89
C ILE A 338 -33.84 -9.22 17.19
N GLY A 339 -33.97 -8.39 16.16
CA GLY A 339 -34.47 -7.03 16.22
C GLY A 339 -35.69 -6.84 15.32
N LYS A 340 -36.19 -5.62 15.23
CA LYS A 340 -37.27 -5.29 14.31
C LYS A 340 -36.79 -5.44 12.85
N ASP A 341 -37.42 -6.39 12.14
CA ASP A 341 -37.09 -6.73 10.74
C ASP A 341 -35.63 -7.09 10.47
N LYS A 342 -34.92 -7.60 11.51
CA LYS A 342 -33.49 -7.90 11.46
C LYS A 342 -33.11 -9.07 12.37
N VAL A 343 -32.17 -9.91 11.90
CA VAL A 343 -31.60 -11.02 12.67
C VAL A 343 -30.06 -10.95 12.57
N ILE A 344 -29.39 -11.23 13.69
CA ILE A 344 -27.95 -11.42 13.74
C ILE A 344 -27.67 -12.88 14.07
N LEU A 345 -26.93 -13.55 13.22
CA LEU A 345 -26.53 -14.94 13.38
C LEU A 345 -25.22 -15.07 14.18
N SER A 346 -24.95 -16.23 14.76
CA SER A 346 -23.74 -16.52 15.55
C SER A 346 -22.44 -16.35 14.76
N ASN A 347 -22.50 -16.49 13.44
CA ASN A 347 -21.38 -16.19 12.54
C ASN A 347 -21.22 -14.70 12.27
N GLY A 348 -22.04 -13.84 12.88
CA GLY A 348 -22.02 -12.38 12.73
C GLY A 348 -22.67 -11.87 11.45
N LEU A 349 -23.30 -12.74 10.65
CA LEU A 349 -24.10 -12.30 9.50
C LEU A 349 -25.36 -11.60 9.99
N GLU A 350 -25.59 -10.40 9.46
CA GLU A 350 -26.78 -9.62 9.69
C GLU A 350 -27.74 -9.79 8.52
N LEU A 351 -28.93 -10.30 8.78
CA LEU A 351 -29.98 -10.45 7.79
C LEU A 351 -31.07 -9.43 8.08
N ASN A 352 -31.42 -8.63 7.12
CA ASN A 352 -32.59 -7.76 7.13
C ASN A 352 -33.77 -8.46 6.47
N LYS A 353 -34.95 -7.95 6.70
CA LYS A 353 -36.15 -8.47 6.04
C LYS A 353 -36.00 -8.50 4.53
N SER A 354 -36.33 -9.60 3.93
CA SER A 354 -36.19 -9.94 2.51
C SER A 354 -34.80 -10.35 2.07
N ASP A 355 -33.77 -10.28 2.93
CA ASP A 355 -32.46 -10.82 2.61
C ASP A 355 -32.52 -12.33 2.40
N ARG A 356 -31.65 -12.83 1.54
CA ARG A 356 -31.60 -14.22 1.10
C ARG A 356 -30.19 -14.77 1.35
N ILE A 357 -30.14 -16.02 1.81
CA ILE A 357 -28.90 -16.80 1.95
C ILE A 357 -29.10 -18.17 1.30
N ASN A 358 -28.02 -18.75 0.76
CA ASN A 358 -28.03 -20.11 0.27
C ASN A 358 -27.45 -21.06 1.33
N PRO A 359 -28.16 -22.12 1.76
CA PRO A 359 -27.68 -23.03 2.78
C PRO A 359 -26.42 -23.80 2.37
N TYR A 360 -26.25 -24.10 1.09
CA TYR A 360 -25.10 -24.86 0.60
C TYR A 360 -23.78 -24.09 0.60
N SER A 361 -23.81 -22.76 0.73
CA SER A 361 -22.58 -21.98 0.96
C SER A 361 -21.93 -22.32 2.33
N TYR A 362 -22.64 -22.99 3.19
CA TYR A 362 -22.17 -23.49 4.50
C TYR A 362 -21.86 -25.00 4.48
N SER A 363 -21.93 -25.64 3.32
CA SER A 363 -21.64 -27.08 3.19
C SER A 363 -20.18 -27.38 3.53
N THR A 364 -19.96 -28.34 4.41
CA THR A 364 -18.62 -28.81 4.79
C THR A 364 -17.87 -29.42 3.61
N THR A 365 -18.57 -30.03 2.65
CA THR A 365 -18.00 -30.61 1.42
C THR A 365 -17.45 -29.51 0.51
N LEU A 366 -18.20 -28.42 0.31
CA LEU A 366 -17.75 -27.29 -0.49
C LEU A 366 -16.53 -26.60 0.14
N GLN A 367 -16.60 -26.35 1.43
CA GLN A 367 -15.48 -25.75 2.17
C GLN A 367 -14.23 -26.64 2.11
N ASP A 368 -14.38 -27.95 2.15
CA ASP A 368 -13.27 -28.89 2.05
C ASP A 368 -12.58 -28.86 0.68
N ILE A 369 -13.36 -28.79 -0.39
CA ILE A 369 -12.84 -28.61 -1.76
C ILE A 369 -12.06 -27.29 -1.85
N MET A 370 -12.61 -26.19 -1.34
CA MET A 370 -11.97 -24.87 -1.35
C MET A 370 -10.65 -24.88 -0.56
N ILE A 371 -10.61 -25.50 0.60
CA ILE A 371 -9.39 -25.61 1.43
C ILE A 371 -8.32 -26.40 0.69
N LYS A 372 -8.66 -27.56 0.16
CA LYS A 372 -7.74 -28.43 -0.56
C LYS A 372 -7.14 -27.74 -1.79
N GLU A 373 -7.97 -27.05 -2.57
CA GLU A 373 -7.51 -26.32 -3.75
C GLU A 373 -6.64 -25.12 -3.36
N ALA A 374 -7.04 -24.36 -2.35
CA ALA A 374 -6.24 -23.24 -1.85
C ALA A 374 -4.85 -23.69 -1.36
N ILE A 375 -4.75 -24.80 -0.63
CA ILE A 375 -3.48 -25.36 -0.17
C ILE A 375 -2.62 -25.82 -1.34
N LYS A 376 -3.18 -26.58 -2.28
CA LYS A 376 -2.48 -27.04 -3.47
C LYS A 376 -1.91 -25.85 -4.27
N ASN A 377 -2.71 -24.84 -4.51
CA ASN A 377 -2.27 -23.65 -5.23
C ASN A 377 -1.29 -22.80 -4.42
N HIS A 378 -1.36 -22.83 -3.08
CA HIS A 378 -0.36 -22.20 -2.23
C HIS A 378 1.03 -22.82 -2.47
N PHE A 379 1.16 -24.12 -2.38
CA PHE A 379 2.46 -24.79 -2.55
C PHE A 379 3.00 -24.67 -3.99
N LYS A 380 2.12 -24.64 -4.99
CA LYS A 380 2.52 -24.34 -6.36
C LYS A 380 3.12 -22.94 -6.49
N LEU A 381 2.46 -21.94 -5.92
CA LEU A 381 2.93 -20.56 -5.91
C LEU A 381 4.19 -20.40 -5.03
N GLU A 382 4.23 -21.06 -3.89
CA GLU A 382 5.39 -21.04 -2.99
C GLU A 382 6.65 -21.57 -3.68
N LYS A 383 6.54 -22.71 -4.41
CA LYS A 383 7.64 -23.23 -5.21
C LYS A 383 8.16 -22.19 -6.18
N GLU A 384 7.27 -21.55 -6.95
CA GLU A 384 7.62 -20.51 -7.91
C GLU A 384 8.34 -19.32 -7.24
N LEU A 385 7.80 -18.82 -6.14
CA LEU A 385 8.31 -17.62 -5.46
C LEU A 385 9.58 -17.87 -4.64
N LEU A 386 9.78 -19.07 -4.08
CA LEU A 386 10.96 -19.39 -3.28
C LEU A 386 12.12 -19.95 -4.09
N GLU A 387 11.85 -20.48 -5.27
CA GLU A 387 12.91 -20.90 -6.22
C GLU A 387 13.50 -19.70 -6.99
N ASN A 388 12.84 -18.53 -6.95
CA ASN A 388 13.34 -17.31 -7.56
C ASN A 388 14.23 -16.51 -6.60
N THR A 389 15.04 -15.59 -7.17
CA THR A 389 15.89 -14.69 -6.41
C THR A 389 15.60 -13.25 -6.83
N PRO A 390 15.25 -12.35 -5.91
CA PRO A 390 15.09 -12.55 -4.47
C PRO A 390 13.82 -13.35 -4.12
N ARG A 391 13.89 -14.15 -3.04
CA ARG A 391 12.80 -15.04 -2.60
C ARG A 391 11.67 -14.24 -1.98
N ILE A 392 10.44 -14.67 -2.25
CA ILE A 392 9.23 -14.08 -1.67
C ILE A 392 8.44 -15.18 -0.98
N LYS A 393 8.23 -15.06 0.33
CA LYS A 393 7.42 -16.01 1.09
C LYS A 393 5.94 -15.65 0.96
N PRO A 394 5.09 -16.48 0.32
CA PRO A 394 3.66 -16.23 0.25
C PRO A 394 2.95 -16.65 1.55
N LEU A 395 1.82 -15.99 1.83
CA LEU A 395 0.90 -16.34 2.90
C LEU A 395 -0.51 -16.53 2.34
N THR A 396 -1.27 -17.44 2.95
CA THR A 396 -2.69 -17.66 2.67
C THR A 396 -3.54 -17.29 3.88
N LEU A 397 -4.58 -16.50 3.66
CA LEU A 397 -5.53 -16.09 4.68
C LEU A 397 -6.85 -16.85 4.49
N PHE A 398 -7.28 -17.56 5.54
CA PHE A 398 -8.58 -18.23 5.60
C PHE A 398 -9.55 -17.42 6.46
N PHE A 399 -10.67 -17.03 5.89
CA PHE A 399 -11.78 -16.44 6.65
C PHE A 399 -12.82 -17.50 6.98
N ILE A 400 -13.12 -17.64 8.26
CA ILE A 400 -14.05 -18.66 8.79
C ILE A 400 -15.26 -18.05 9.50
N ASP A 401 -16.34 -18.77 9.54
CA ASP A 401 -17.59 -18.39 10.24
C ASP A 401 -17.54 -18.69 11.72
N ASN A 402 -17.03 -19.86 12.10
CA ASN A 402 -17.03 -20.33 13.47
C ASN A 402 -15.60 -20.60 13.97
N ILE A 403 -15.26 -20.04 15.13
CA ILE A 403 -13.95 -20.22 15.76
C ILE A 403 -13.71 -21.70 16.10
N GLU A 404 -14.76 -22.43 16.48
CA GLU A 404 -14.67 -23.85 16.84
C GLU A 404 -14.23 -24.75 15.67
N MET A 405 -14.41 -24.29 14.41
CA MET A 405 -13.83 -24.98 13.25
C MET A 405 -12.31 -25.07 13.33
N TYR A 406 -11.68 -24.06 13.92
CA TYR A 406 -10.22 -23.97 14.05
C TYR A 406 -9.75 -24.27 15.48
N ARG A 407 -10.37 -23.69 16.52
CA ARG A 407 -9.96 -23.80 17.93
C ARG A 407 -11.17 -24.18 18.79
N LYS A 408 -11.23 -25.43 19.23
CA LYS A 408 -12.25 -25.92 20.16
C LYS A 408 -11.83 -25.65 21.60
N THR A 409 -12.81 -25.52 22.50
CA THR A 409 -12.55 -25.37 23.94
C THR A 409 -11.81 -26.61 24.51
N ASP A 410 -12.14 -27.80 24.02
CA ASP A 410 -11.61 -29.06 24.50
C ASP A 410 -10.84 -29.85 23.42
N GLY A 411 -10.10 -29.17 22.53
CA GLY A 411 -9.31 -29.88 21.53
C GLY A 411 -9.03 -29.15 20.21
N ILE A 412 -8.56 -29.91 19.25
CA ILE A 412 -8.18 -29.45 17.91
C ILE A 412 -9.43 -29.28 17.04
N GLY A 413 -9.54 -28.16 16.34
CA GLY A 413 -10.61 -27.94 15.38
C GLY A 413 -10.40 -28.71 14.07
N GLU A 414 -11.48 -29.05 13.39
CA GLU A 414 -11.46 -29.83 12.14
C GLU A 414 -10.61 -29.12 11.05
N LEU A 415 -10.67 -27.81 10.97
CA LEU A 415 -9.88 -27.04 10.01
C LEU A 415 -8.37 -27.16 10.26
N GLN A 416 -7.92 -27.21 11.51
CA GLN A 416 -6.50 -27.45 11.81
C GLN A 416 -6.04 -28.79 11.24
N THR A 417 -6.80 -29.85 11.52
CA THR A 417 -6.51 -31.19 11.02
C THR A 417 -6.42 -31.22 9.49
N LYS A 418 -7.38 -30.60 8.81
CA LYS A 418 -7.38 -30.49 7.34
C LYS A 418 -6.21 -29.69 6.80
N LEU A 419 -5.86 -28.57 7.43
CA LEU A 419 -4.70 -27.76 7.02
C LEU A 419 -3.41 -28.56 7.13
N GLU A 420 -3.22 -29.30 8.23
CA GLU A 420 -2.04 -30.13 8.46
C GLU A 420 -1.99 -31.32 7.49
N GLU A 421 -3.10 -32.01 7.28
CA GLU A 421 -3.20 -33.17 6.39
C GLU A 421 -2.92 -32.79 4.92
N TYR A 422 -3.60 -31.76 4.39
CA TYR A 422 -3.41 -31.35 3.01
C TYR A 422 -2.04 -30.71 2.78
N ALA A 423 -1.53 -29.95 3.75
CA ALA A 423 -0.18 -29.41 3.66
C ALA A 423 0.88 -30.54 3.65
N LYS A 424 0.70 -31.56 4.49
CA LYS A 424 1.58 -32.73 4.52
C LYS A 424 1.66 -33.43 3.17
N ILE A 425 0.49 -33.67 2.55
CA ILE A 425 0.41 -34.32 1.22
C ILE A 425 1.18 -33.50 0.18
N GLU A 426 0.96 -32.20 0.10
CA GLU A 426 1.63 -31.35 -0.88
C GLU A 426 3.13 -31.22 -0.62
N ILE A 427 3.56 -31.16 0.65
CA ILE A 427 4.99 -31.15 1.02
C ILE A 427 5.67 -32.46 0.61
N GLU A 428 5.05 -33.60 0.90
CA GLU A 428 5.58 -34.92 0.53
C GLU A 428 5.69 -35.10 -1.00
N LEU A 429 4.69 -34.59 -1.76
CA LEU A 429 4.74 -34.58 -3.22
C LEU A 429 5.89 -33.70 -3.75
N LEU A 430 6.10 -32.54 -3.18
CA LEU A 430 7.20 -31.66 -3.58
C LEU A 430 8.57 -32.25 -3.21
N LEU A 431 8.71 -32.84 -2.04
CA LEU A 431 9.97 -33.49 -1.63
C LEU A 431 10.33 -34.69 -2.51
N ALA A 432 9.34 -35.36 -3.11
CA ALA A 432 9.55 -36.43 -4.08
C ALA A 432 10.08 -35.90 -5.45
N ASP A 433 9.85 -34.60 -5.75
CA ASP A 433 10.39 -33.94 -6.95
C ASP A 433 11.89 -33.66 -6.77
N LYS A 434 12.71 -34.32 -7.55
CA LYS A 434 14.18 -34.16 -7.54
C LYS A 434 14.66 -32.83 -8.13
N THR A 435 13.77 -32.07 -8.76
CA THR A 435 14.13 -30.81 -9.46
C THR A 435 14.04 -29.57 -8.57
N ILE A 436 13.49 -29.69 -7.37
CA ILE A 436 13.39 -28.56 -6.45
C ILE A 436 14.76 -28.14 -5.92
N LYS A 437 14.96 -26.82 -5.73
CA LYS A 437 16.21 -26.26 -5.18
C LYS A 437 16.45 -26.72 -3.74
N ASP A 438 17.71 -26.96 -3.37
CA ASP A 438 18.08 -27.45 -2.04
C ASP A 438 17.59 -26.53 -0.92
N SER A 439 17.66 -25.21 -1.10
CA SER A 439 17.17 -24.24 -0.10
C SER A 439 15.65 -24.34 0.12
N TYR A 440 14.87 -24.66 -0.90
CA TYR A 440 13.45 -24.88 -0.75
C TYR A 440 13.16 -26.25 -0.16
N ARG A 441 13.94 -27.26 -0.51
CA ARG A 441 13.88 -28.60 0.08
C ARG A 441 14.07 -28.54 1.60
N GLU A 442 15.12 -27.88 2.08
CA GLU A 442 15.37 -27.68 3.50
C GLU A 442 14.18 -27.04 4.23
N TYR A 443 13.58 -26.01 3.62
CA TYR A 443 12.42 -25.33 4.19
C TYR A 443 11.18 -26.24 4.28
N LEU A 444 10.97 -27.11 3.28
CA LEU A 444 9.90 -28.11 3.28
C LEU A 444 10.15 -29.21 4.33
N GLU A 445 11.40 -29.69 4.50
CA GLU A 445 11.76 -30.68 5.51
C GLU A 445 11.58 -30.17 6.95
N ILE A 446 11.93 -28.90 7.21
CA ILE A 446 11.66 -28.24 8.49
C ILE A 446 10.14 -28.16 8.73
N SER A 447 9.39 -27.82 7.70
CA SER A 447 7.94 -27.71 7.76
C SER A 447 7.26 -29.04 8.06
N LEU A 448 7.73 -30.12 7.44
CA LEU A 448 7.18 -31.47 7.63
C LEU A 448 7.37 -31.98 9.06
N LYS A 449 8.46 -31.59 9.72
CA LYS A 449 8.75 -31.99 11.12
C LYS A 449 7.77 -31.37 12.12
N ASN A 450 7.14 -30.24 11.78
CA ASN A 450 6.23 -29.55 12.69
C ASN A 450 5.05 -28.90 11.95
N LEU A 451 4.11 -29.74 11.53
CA LEU A 451 2.94 -29.32 10.76
C LEU A 451 2.06 -28.31 11.51
N ARG A 452 2.03 -28.40 12.86
CA ARG A 452 1.25 -27.48 13.69
C ARG A 452 1.71 -26.03 13.58
N GLN A 453 2.99 -25.79 13.29
CA GLN A 453 3.53 -24.43 13.11
C GLN A 453 3.23 -23.82 11.74
N LEU A 454 2.71 -24.60 10.79
CA LEU A 454 2.37 -24.07 9.46
C LEU A 454 1.22 -23.10 9.46
N HIS A 455 0.36 -23.16 10.46
CA HIS A 455 -0.83 -22.32 10.56
C HIS A 455 -0.93 -21.61 11.92
N GLY A 456 -1.71 -20.54 11.95
CA GLY A 456 -2.01 -19.79 13.16
C GLY A 456 -3.35 -19.04 13.03
N GLY A 457 -3.99 -18.77 14.15
CA GLY A 457 -5.28 -18.10 14.17
C GLY A 457 -5.32 -16.87 15.07
N TYR A 458 -6.02 -15.83 14.63
CA TYR A 458 -6.31 -14.66 15.46
C TYR A 458 -7.82 -14.41 15.54
N PHE A 459 -8.35 -14.38 16.76
CA PHE A 459 -9.77 -14.22 17.05
C PHE A 459 -10.01 -13.22 18.18
N SER A 460 -11.17 -12.54 18.19
CA SER A 460 -11.50 -11.54 19.22
C SER A 460 -11.63 -12.09 20.64
N LYS A 461 -11.89 -13.39 20.80
CA LYS A 461 -11.94 -14.04 22.11
C LYS A 461 -10.55 -14.20 22.72
N ASP A 462 -9.51 -14.31 21.90
CA ASP A 462 -8.13 -14.53 22.33
C ASP A 462 -7.58 -13.36 23.19
N ASN A 463 -8.13 -12.16 23.05
CA ASN A 463 -7.76 -11.00 23.87
C ASN A 463 -8.09 -11.15 25.37
N LYS A 464 -8.71 -12.26 25.77
CA LYS A 464 -9.08 -12.57 27.16
C LYS A 464 -8.43 -13.84 27.68
N ASP A 465 -7.76 -14.60 26.81
CA ASP A 465 -7.07 -15.84 27.17
C ASP A 465 -5.65 -15.56 27.65
N THR A 466 -5.23 -16.30 28.67
CA THR A 466 -3.93 -16.19 29.33
C THR A 466 -2.96 -17.31 28.90
N ASP A 467 -3.24 -18.00 27.78
CA ASP A 467 -2.34 -19.02 27.25
C ASP A 467 -1.17 -18.33 26.50
N GLU A 468 0.04 -18.49 27.04
CA GLU A 468 1.28 -17.89 26.50
C GLU A 468 1.54 -18.25 25.02
N ASN A 469 1.17 -19.46 24.60
CA ASN A 469 1.35 -19.89 23.21
C ASN A 469 0.42 -19.12 22.25
N ILE A 470 -0.80 -18.86 22.70
CA ILE A 470 -1.78 -18.07 21.95
C ILE A 470 -1.35 -16.61 21.87
N GLU A 471 -0.82 -16.06 22.96
CA GLU A 471 -0.30 -14.69 22.97
C GLU A 471 0.88 -14.52 22.01
N GLN A 472 1.82 -15.47 21.98
CA GLN A 472 2.93 -15.48 21.03
C GLN A 472 2.47 -15.59 19.58
N GLU A 473 1.50 -16.48 19.28
CA GLU A 473 0.91 -16.63 17.95
C GLU A 473 0.23 -15.34 17.47
N ILE A 474 -0.48 -14.67 18.37
CA ILE A 474 -1.13 -13.38 18.10
C ILE A 474 -0.11 -12.28 17.85
N ASP A 475 0.91 -12.17 18.67
CA ASP A 475 1.95 -11.15 18.55
C ASP A 475 2.71 -11.29 17.24
N GLU A 476 3.07 -12.52 16.86
CA GLU A 476 3.69 -12.84 15.57
C GLU A 476 2.81 -12.41 14.39
N ILE A 477 1.52 -12.78 14.41
CA ILE A 477 0.60 -12.46 13.30
C ILE A 477 0.35 -10.95 13.21
N LEU A 478 0.17 -10.27 14.35
CA LEU A 478 -0.25 -8.86 14.35
C LEU A 478 0.92 -7.86 14.30
N HIS A 479 2.01 -8.17 14.97
CA HIS A 479 3.03 -7.18 15.29
C HIS A 479 4.39 -7.47 14.67
N ASP A 480 4.78 -8.74 14.56
CA ASP A 480 6.10 -9.12 14.04
C ASP A 480 6.05 -9.64 12.58
N LYS A 481 5.80 -8.69 11.67
CA LYS A 481 5.78 -9.00 10.22
C LYS A 481 7.11 -9.54 9.71
N VAL A 482 8.21 -9.16 10.31
CA VAL A 482 9.55 -9.58 9.85
C VAL A 482 9.76 -11.05 10.17
N THR A 483 9.45 -11.47 11.40
CA THR A 483 9.52 -12.88 11.79
C THR A 483 8.52 -13.72 11.00
N LEU A 484 7.28 -13.24 10.81
CA LEU A 484 6.28 -13.97 10.03
C LEU A 484 6.71 -14.20 8.58
N LEU A 485 7.43 -13.23 7.97
CA LEU A 485 7.92 -13.33 6.58
C LEU A 485 9.31 -13.96 6.46
N SER A 486 9.98 -14.26 7.57
CA SER A 486 11.25 -14.99 7.57
C SER A 486 11.05 -16.43 7.06
N LEU A 487 12.05 -16.95 6.32
CA LEU A 487 12.09 -18.36 5.91
C LEU A 487 12.48 -19.31 7.05
N GLU A 488 12.91 -18.78 8.20
CA GLU A 488 13.11 -19.57 9.43
C GLU A 488 11.78 -19.91 10.10
N ASN A 489 10.72 -19.16 9.80
CA ASN A 489 9.38 -19.37 10.31
C ASN A 489 8.56 -20.20 9.32
N PRO A 490 8.05 -21.38 9.68
CA PRO A 490 7.29 -22.23 8.76
C PRO A 490 5.84 -21.78 8.53
N ARG A 491 5.33 -20.77 9.27
CA ARG A 491 3.93 -20.34 9.19
C ARG A 491 3.57 -19.81 7.79
N ARG A 492 2.53 -20.38 7.20
CA ARG A 492 1.99 -20.08 5.85
C ARG A 492 0.54 -19.68 5.87
N PHE A 493 -0.25 -20.33 6.77
CA PHE A 493 -1.69 -20.24 6.79
C PHE A 493 -2.17 -19.44 7.99
N ILE A 494 -2.92 -18.37 7.74
CA ILE A 494 -3.48 -17.52 8.79
C ILE A 494 -4.99 -17.68 8.77
N VAL A 495 -5.57 -17.97 9.93
CA VAL A 495 -7.02 -18.18 10.08
C VAL A 495 -7.61 -17.05 10.90
N SER A 496 -8.69 -16.46 10.43
CA SER A 496 -9.38 -15.39 11.16
C SER A 496 -10.87 -15.40 10.92
N LYS A 497 -11.64 -14.94 11.91
CA LYS A 497 -13.09 -14.73 11.77
C LYS A 497 -13.37 -13.31 11.31
N TRP A 498 -13.33 -12.34 12.21
CA TRP A 498 -13.67 -10.93 11.96
C TRP A 498 -12.55 -9.96 12.33
N THR A 499 -11.62 -10.40 13.16
CA THR A 499 -10.65 -9.58 13.85
C THR A 499 -9.63 -8.95 12.92
N LEU A 500 -9.27 -9.63 11.85
CA LEU A 500 -8.36 -9.08 10.84
C LEU A 500 -9.07 -8.15 9.82
N LYS A 501 -10.35 -7.79 10.05
CA LYS A 501 -11.09 -6.91 9.11
C LYS A 501 -10.53 -5.51 9.00
N GLU A 502 -9.95 -4.96 10.07
CA GLU A 502 -9.47 -3.58 10.08
C GLU A 502 -8.07 -3.50 10.67
N GLY A 503 -7.18 -2.79 10.00
CA GLY A 503 -5.86 -2.43 10.51
C GLY A 503 -4.73 -3.45 10.34
N TRP A 504 -5.02 -4.73 10.08
CA TRP A 504 -3.97 -5.70 9.77
C TRP A 504 -3.59 -5.65 8.30
N ASP A 505 -2.29 -5.58 8.03
CA ASP A 505 -1.75 -5.34 6.71
C ASP A 505 -0.45 -6.12 6.47
N ASN A 506 -0.55 -7.30 5.89
CA ASN A 506 0.64 -8.05 5.48
C ASN A 506 0.77 -7.99 3.94
N PRO A 507 1.91 -7.54 3.38
CA PRO A 507 2.07 -7.40 1.94
C PRO A 507 2.15 -8.75 1.21
N ASN A 508 2.53 -9.81 1.91
CA ASN A 508 2.75 -11.13 1.30
C ASN A 508 1.53 -12.05 1.36
N ILE A 509 0.33 -11.50 1.55
CA ILE A 509 -0.90 -12.25 1.30
C ILE A 509 -1.05 -12.44 -0.20
N PHE A 510 -0.93 -13.67 -0.65
CA PHE A 510 -1.11 -14.06 -2.05
C PHE A 510 -2.40 -14.84 -2.30
N GLN A 511 -2.98 -15.36 -1.24
CA GLN A 511 -4.24 -16.07 -1.33
C GLN A 511 -5.19 -15.69 -0.21
N ILE A 512 -6.45 -15.55 -0.55
CA ILE A 512 -7.56 -15.40 0.40
C ILE A 512 -8.58 -16.49 0.08
N CYS A 513 -8.81 -17.41 1.01
CA CYS A 513 -9.84 -18.43 0.93
C CYS A 513 -10.98 -18.09 1.88
N LYS A 514 -12.15 -17.83 1.35
CA LYS A 514 -13.28 -17.34 2.09
C LYS A 514 -14.29 -18.47 2.32
N LEU A 515 -14.17 -19.11 3.48
CA LEU A 515 -15.06 -20.21 3.93
C LEU A 515 -16.34 -19.70 4.59
N ARG A 516 -16.74 -18.48 4.26
CA ARG A 516 -17.92 -17.82 4.78
C ARG A 516 -18.47 -16.81 3.77
N SER A 517 -19.77 -16.53 3.81
CA SER A 517 -20.32 -15.42 3.04
C SER A 517 -20.19 -14.09 3.79
N SER A 518 -19.93 -12.99 3.09
CA SER A 518 -19.94 -11.64 3.67
C SER A 518 -21.16 -10.86 3.21
N GLY A 519 -21.73 -10.04 4.12
CA GLY A 519 -23.03 -9.42 3.91
C GLY A 519 -23.05 -8.25 2.94
N SER A 520 -22.00 -7.42 2.84
CA SER A 520 -21.99 -6.19 2.03
C SER A 520 -20.86 -6.13 1.04
N GLU A 521 -21.09 -5.52 -0.13
CA GLU A 521 -20.05 -5.29 -1.16
C GLU A 521 -18.83 -4.54 -0.60
N THR A 522 -19.06 -3.52 0.23
CA THR A 522 -17.98 -2.78 0.89
C THR A 522 -17.10 -3.69 1.75
N SER A 523 -17.70 -4.63 2.49
CA SER A 523 -16.95 -5.61 3.29
C SER A 523 -16.11 -6.53 2.41
N LYS A 524 -16.66 -6.97 1.27
CA LYS A 524 -16.00 -7.83 0.28
C LYS A 524 -14.79 -7.11 -0.34
N LEU A 525 -14.95 -5.87 -0.75
CA LEU A 525 -13.86 -5.05 -1.30
C LEU A 525 -12.75 -4.82 -0.27
N GLN A 526 -13.08 -4.61 1.00
CA GLN A 526 -12.09 -4.48 2.07
C GLN A 526 -11.32 -5.78 2.35
N GLU A 527 -11.97 -6.92 2.24
CA GLU A 527 -11.33 -8.24 2.37
C GLU A 527 -10.34 -8.50 1.23
N VAL A 528 -10.75 -8.28 -0.01
CA VAL A 528 -9.89 -8.39 -1.20
C VAL A 528 -8.71 -7.40 -1.11
N GLY A 529 -8.99 -6.15 -0.75
CA GLY A 529 -7.98 -5.08 -0.63
C GLY A 529 -6.79 -5.41 0.28
N ARG A 530 -6.95 -6.35 1.23
CA ARG A 530 -5.85 -6.82 2.09
C ARG A 530 -4.78 -7.59 1.34
N GLY A 531 -5.18 -8.37 0.35
CA GLY A 531 -4.27 -9.15 -0.48
C GLY A 531 -3.65 -8.38 -1.63
N LEU A 532 -4.13 -7.17 -1.93
CA LEU A 532 -3.70 -6.42 -3.11
C LEU A 532 -2.34 -5.73 -2.99
N ARG A 533 -1.78 -5.61 -1.80
CA ARG A 533 -0.47 -4.96 -1.62
C ARG A 533 0.62 -5.67 -2.37
N LEU A 534 1.51 -4.92 -3.01
CA LEU A 534 2.71 -5.49 -3.61
C LEU A 534 3.57 -6.18 -2.55
N PRO A 535 4.10 -7.37 -2.83
CA PRO A 535 4.82 -8.17 -1.86
C PRO A 535 6.20 -7.58 -1.56
N VAL A 536 6.77 -8.04 -0.45
CA VAL A 536 8.16 -7.81 -0.10
C VAL A 536 8.94 -9.12 -0.19
N ASN A 537 10.19 -9.01 -0.60
CA ASN A 537 11.10 -10.13 -0.68
C ASN A 537 11.80 -10.42 0.66
N GLU A 538 12.70 -11.40 0.69
CA GLU A 538 13.49 -11.80 1.86
C GLU A 538 14.34 -10.67 2.47
N PHE A 539 14.62 -9.59 1.73
CA PHE A 539 15.32 -8.41 2.19
C PHE A 539 14.37 -7.32 2.68
N MET A 540 13.07 -7.59 2.76
CA MET A 540 12.01 -6.65 3.11
C MET A 540 11.86 -5.47 2.12
N ALA A 541 12.37 -5.63 0.91
CA ALA A 541 12.21 -4.69 -0.20
C ALA A 541 10.97 -5.07 -1.02
N ARG A 542 10.20 -4.05 -1.45
CA ARG A 542 9.01 -4.24 -2.29
C ARG A 542 9.39 -4.79 -3.67
N ASP A 543 8.70 -5.81 -4.12
CA ASP A 543 8.82 -6.29 -5.49
C ASP A 543 7.87 -5.51 -6.43
N LYS A 544 8.47 -4.94 -7.49
CA LYS A 544 7.81 -4.11 -8.49
C LYS A 544 7.67 -4.80 -9.84
N SER A 545 7.87 -6.10 -9.92
CA SER A 545 7.81 -6.82 -11.19
C SER A 545 6.44 -6.71 -11.90
N GLY A 546 5.41 -6.25 -11.19
CA GLY A 546 4.05 -6.06 -11.73
C GLY A 546 3.30 -7.36 -12.03
N LYS A 547 3.92 -8.51 -11.78
CA LYS A 547 3.41 -9.84 -12.20
C LYS A 547 2.60 -10.57 -11.14
N HIS A 548 2.55 -10.03 -9.92
CA HIS A 548 1.91 -10.71 -8.80
C HIS A 548 0.40 -10.61 -8.85
N LYS A 549 -0.27 -11.72 -8.54
CA LYS A 549 -1.72 -11.80 -8.44
C LYS A 549 -2.15 -12.35 -7.09
N LEU A 550 -3.29 -11.90 -6.63
CA LEU A 550 -4.00 -12.42 -5.48
C LEU A 550 -4.94 -13.53 -5.95
N ASN A 551 -4.81 -14.73 -5.43
CA ASN A 551 -5.79 -15.79 -5.63
C ASN A 551 -6.92 -15.63 -4.61
N TYR A 552 -8.14 -15.43 -5.10
CA TYR A 552 -9.32 -15.18 -4.28
C TYR A 552 -10.35 -16.31 -4.46
N TYR A 553 -10.48 -17.15 -3.43
CA TYR A 553 -11.37 -18.31 -3.42
C TYR A 553 -12.67 -17.97 -2.72
N VAL A 554 -13.77 -18.13 -3.42
CA VAL A 554 -15.13 -17.86 -2.93
C VAL A 554 -16.10 -18.95 -3.40
N ASP A 555 -17.20 -19.08 -2.70
CA ASP A 555 -18.29 -19.93 -3.13
C ASP A 555 -19.15 -19.26 -4.22
N PHE A 556 -20.04 -20.05 -4.83
CA PHE A 556 -20.90 -19.62 -5.93
C PHE A 556 -21.85 -18.47 -5.57
N THR A 557 -22.12 -18.22 -4.29
CA THR A 557 -23.00 -17.11 -3.86
C THR A 557 -22.35 -15.75 -4.04
N GLU A 558 -21.04 -15.72 -4.23
CA GLU A 558 -20.28 -14.50 -4.53
C GLU A 558 -19.98 -14.30 -6.02
N LYS A 559 -20.48 -15.17 -6.89
CA LYS A 559 -20.26 -15.13 -8.34
C LYS A 559 -20.57 -13.74 -8.94
N ASP A 560 -21.72 -13.18 -8.59
CA ASP A 560 -22.13 -11.85 -9.08
C ASP A 560 -21.17 -10.75 -8.64
N PHE A 561 -20.68 -10.79 -7.39
CA PHE A 561 -19.68 -9.85 -6.90
C PHE A 561 -18.37 -9.99 -7.68
N VAL A 562 -17.91 -11.21 -7.91
CA VAL A 562 -16.69 -11.48 -8.68
C VAL A 562 -16.85 -11.01 -10.12
N HIS A 563 -17.97 -11.32 -10.79
CA HIS A 563 -18.24 -10.85 -12.15
C HIS A 563 -18.32 -9.31 -12.23
N LYS A 564 -18.93 -8.67 -11.22
CA LYS A 564 -18.97 -7.22 -11.13
C LYS A 564 -17.56 -6.64 -10.94
N LEU A 565 -16.77 -7.22 -10.04
CA LEU A 565 -15.37 -6.80 -9.79
C LEU A 565 -14.52 -6.93 -11.07
N ILE A 566 -14.61 -8.08 -11.77
CA ILE A 566 -13.96 -8.31 -13.06
C ILE A 566 -14.46 -7.29 -14.10
N GLY A 567 -15.77 -7.13 -14.19
CA GLY A 567 -16.42 -6.24 -15.15
C GLY A 567 -16.09 -4.76 -14.91
N GLU A 568 -16.08 -4.30 -13.68
CA GLU A 568 -15.75 -2.92 -13.34
C GLU A 568 -14.26 -2.60 -13.57
N ILE A 569 -13.36 -3.50 -13.16
CA ILE A 569 -11.92 -3.30 -13.36
C ILE A 569 -11.56 -3.42 -14.84
N ASN A 570 -12.08 -4.42 -15.55
CA ASN A 570 -11.75 -4.63 -16.96
C ASN A 570 -12.52 -3.70 -17.93
N LYS A 571 -13.78 -3.28 -17.60
CA LYS A 571 -14.51 -2.27 -18.38
C LYS A 571 -13.93 -0.88 -18.25
N SER A 572 -13.46 -0.53 -17.08
CA SER A 572 -12.84 0.77 -16.84
C SER A 572 -11.41 0.84 -17.35
N ALA A 573 -10.78 -0.30 -17.65
CA ALA A 573 -9.56 -0.34 -18.45
C ALA A 573 -9.80 0.08 -19.91
N ARG A 574 -11.05 0.08 -20.40
CA ARG A 574 -11.41 0.75 -21.66
C ARG A 574 -11.65 2.22 -21.35
N GLU A 575 -10.63 3.02 -21.58
CA GLU A 575 -10.75 4.47 -21.51
C GLU A 575 -11.80 4.92 -22.52
N VAL A 576 -12.94 5.36 -22.01
CA VAL A 576 -13.97 6.02 -22.83
C VAL A 576 -13.57 7.49 -22.92
N TYR A 577 -13.16 7.93 -24.09
CA TYR A 577 -12.87 9.32 -24.38
C TYR A 577 -14.10 10.06 -24.89
N SER A 578 -14.12 11.39 -24.70
CA SER A 578 -15.19 12.25 -25.20
C SER A 578 -15.29 12.18 -26.72
N GLU A 579 -16.51 12.04 -27.26
CA GLU A 579 -16.77 12.11 -28.70
C GLU A 579 -16.84 13.54 -29.21
N THR A 580 -16.83 14.54 -28.32
CA THR A 580 -17.04 15.96 -28.66
C THR A 580 -15.80 16.82 -28.52
N GLU A 581 -14.79 16.38 -27.73
CA GLU A 581 -13.58 17.17 -27.52
C GLU A 581 -12.36 16.28 -27.20
N LEU A 582 -11.17 16.79 -27.55
CA LEU A 582 -9.90 16.17 -27.18
C LEU A 582 -9.61 16.44 -25.70
N GLU A 583 -9.89 15.46 -24.88
CA GLU A 583 -9.63 15.53 -23.44
C GLU A 583 -8.14 15.67 -23.14
N ALA A 584 -7.79 16.47 -22.13
CA ALA A 584 -6.41 16.63 -21.68
C ALA A 584 -5.74 15.29 -21.32
N ARG A 585 -6.52 14.31 -20.84
CA ARG A 585 -6.07 12.97 -20.53
C ARG A 585 -5.57 12.23 -21.77
N LEU A 586 -6.32 12.28 -22.87
CA LEU A 586 -5.93 11.65 -24.14
C LEU A 586 -4.72 12.37 -24.74
N LEU A 587 -4.70 13.71 -24.71
CA LEU A 587 -3.57 14.50 -25.17
C LEU A 587 -2.28 14.12 -24.44
N ASN A 588 -2.30 14.07 -23.11
CA ASN A 588 -1.15 13.66 -22.29
C ASN A 588 -0.70 12.23 -22.55
N LYS A 589 -1.62 11.32 -22.87
CA LYS A 589 -1.29 9.94 -23.23
C LYS A 589 -0.59 9.87 -24.57
N ILE A 590 -1.09 10.61 -25.56
CA ILE A 590 -0.49 10.71 -26.90
C ILE A 590 0.94 11.28 -26.77
N THR A 591 1.12 12.40 -26.10
CA THR A 591 2.43 13.05 -25.94
C THR A 591 3.46 12.12 -25.29
N LYS A 592 3.04 11.38 -24.28
CA LYS A 592 3.90 10.44 -23.55
C LYS A 592 4.29 9.22 -24.39
N ILE A 593 3.36 8.68 -25.20
CA ILE A 593 3.60 7.45 -25.98
C ILE A 593 4.40 7.74 -27.26
N TYR A 594 4.11 8.87 -27.87
CA TYR A 594 4.72 9.24 -29.16
C TYR A 594 5.92 10.19 -29.00
N ASP A 595 6.30 10.54 -27.77
CA ASP A 595 7.38 11.47 -27.44
C ASP A 595 7.25 12.83 -28.13
N LEU A 596 6.01 13.34 -28.13
CA LEU A 596 5.63 14.63 -28.73
C LEU A 596 5.30 15.65 -27.63
N SER A 597 5.45 16.94 -27.92
CA SER A 597 4.91 18.00 -27.07
C SER A 597 3.39 18.18 -27.27
N ASN A 598 2.72 18.83 -26.30
CA ASN A 598 1.31 19.16 -26.44
C ASN A 598 1.04 20.02 -27.69
N ASP A 599 1.93 20.99 -27.95
CA ASP A 599 1.78 21.90 -29.08
C ASP A 599 1.93 21.15 -30.42
N GLU A 600 2.86 20.23 -30.55
CA GLU A 600 3.02 19.43 -31.76
C GLU A 600 1.81 18.53 -32.04
N VAL A 601 1.21 17.93 -31.00
CA VAL A 601 -0.01 17.11 -31.19
C VAL A 601 -1.19 17.98 -31.58
N LEU A 602 -1.37 19.14 -30.93
CA LEU A 602 -2.46 20.07 -31.25
C LEU A 602 -2.32 20.66 -32.65
N GLU A 603 -1.09 21.01 -33.09
CA GLU A 603 -0.79 21.49 -34.42
C GLU A 603 -1.11 20.43 -35.49
N GLN A 604 -0.67 19.17 -35.27
CA GLN A 604 -0.98 18.07 -36.19
C GLN A 604 -2.49 17.80 -36.35
N LEU A 605 -3.25 17.97 -35.25
CA LEU A 605 -4.70 17.76 -35.26
C LEU A 605 -5.45 18.98 -35.88
N ASP A 606 -4.96 20.22 -35.70
CA ASP A 606 -5.55 21.41 -36.30
C ASP A 606 -5.24 21.47 -37.82
N ASP A 607 -4.01 21.17 -38.24
CA ASP A 607 -3.60 21.06 -39.65
C ASP A 607 -4.45 20.07 -40.44
N ARG A 608 -4.84 18.96 -39.79
CA ARG A 608 -5.72 17.95 -40.35
C ARG A 608 -7.20 18.26 -40.19
N ASN A 609 -7.52 19.44 -39.67
CA ASN A 609 -8.87 19.95 -39.50
C ASN A 609 -9.76 19.08 -38.55
N ILE A 610 -9.13 18.35 -37.64
CA ILE A 610 -9.81 17.44 -36.69
C ILE A 610 -10.36 18.19 -35.48
N ILE A 611 -9.60 19.14 -34.95
CA ILE A 611 -9.98 19.93 -33.78
C ILE A 611 -10.10 21.43 -34.12
N ASN A 612 -10.77 22.19 -33.28
CA ASN A 612 -10.78 23.64 -33.32
C ASN A 612 -9.87 24.22 -32.20
N ARG A 613 -9.70 25.56 -32.17
CA ARG A 613 -8.87 26.27 -31.17
C ARG A 613 -9.28 26.05 -29.71
N SER A 614 -10.42 25.44 -29.43
CA SER A 614 -10.92 25.09 -28.09
C SER A 614 -10.81 23.60 -27.85
N ASN A 615 -10.01 22.88 -28.62
CA ASN A 615 -9.81 21.44 -28.58
C ASN A 615 -11.09 20.60 -28.77
N LYS A 616 -12.15 21.17 -29.36
CA LYS A 616 -13.37 20.41 -29.68
C LYS A 616 -13.24 19.85 -31.09
N PHE A 617 -13.72 18.61 -31.25
CA PHE A 617 -13.80 17.98 -32.56
C PHE A 617 -14.72 18.77 -33.48
N LYS A 618 -14.32 18.90 -34.76
CA LYS A 618 -15.08 19.66 -35.75
C LYS A 618 -16.25 18.88 -36.30
N ASP A 619 -16.20 17.56 -36.22
CA ASP A 619 -17.26 16.65 -36.62
C ASP A 619 -17.38 15.43 -35.66
N SER A 620 -18.40 14.58 -35.89
CA SER A 620 -18.68 13.41 -35.07
C SER A 620 -17.64 12.30 -35.19
N ASN A 621 -16.74 12.35 -36.17
CA ASN A 621 -15.70 11.36 -36.40
C ASN A 621 -14.35 11.78 -35.84
N GLY A 622 -14.26 12.92 -35.19
CA GLY A 622 -13.01 13.49 -34.71
C GLY A 622 -12.22 12.51 -33.78
N LEU A 623 -12.89 11.81 -32.88
CA LEU A 623 -12.24 10.84 -32.02
C LEU A 623 -11.66 9.64 -32.81
N GLU A 624 -12.37 9.13 -33.79
CA GLU A 624 -11.92 8.05 -34.67
C GLU A 624 -10.72 8.48 -35.55
N GLU A 625 -10.70 9.75 -36.00
CA GLU A 625 -9.54 10.28 -36.73
C GLU A 625 -8.29 10.41 -35.80
N VAL A 626 -8.46 10.85 -34.56
CA VAL A 626 -7.37 10.82 -33.57
C VAL A 626 -6.88 9.41 -33.32
N LYS A 627 -7.79 8.42 -33.27
CA LYS A 627 -7.44 7.01 -33.06
C LYS A 627 -6.65 6.43 -34.25
N LYS A 628 -6.96 6.84 -35.46
CA LYS A 628 -6.18 6.43 -36.67
C LYS A 628 -4.79 7.04 -36.67
N LEU A 629 -4.64 8.27 -36.20
CA LEU A 629 -3.35 8.97 -36.14
C LEU A 629 -2.46 8.47 -34.99
N TYR A 630 -3.05 8.17 -33.87
CA TYR A 630 -2.33 7.76 -32.65
C TYR A 630 -2.87 6.43 -32.10
N PRO A 631 -2.82 5.35 -32.88
CA PRO A 631 -3.43 4.07 -32.49
C PRO A 631 -2.91 3.52 -31.16
N LEU A 632 -1.61 3.67 -30.86
CA LEU A 632 -1.03 3.21 -29.58
C LEU A 632 -1.63 3.90 -28.34
N ALA A 633 -2.14 5.13 -28.50
CA ALA A 633 -2.79 5.83 -27.38
C ALA A 633 -4.17 5.25 -27.03
N PHE A 634 -4.75 4.45 -27.94
CA PHE A 634 -6.03 3.75 -27.78
C PHE A 634 -5.86 2.25 -27.57
N GLU A 635 -4.63 1.74 -27.69
CA GLU A 635 -4.36 0.36 -27.32
C GLU A 635 -4.59 0.22 -25.82
N VAL A 636 -5.54 -0.63 -25.49
CA VAL A 636 -5.73 -1.14 -24.13
C VAL A 636 -4.58 -2.10 -23.91
N VAL A 637 -3.68 -1.78 -22.97
CA VAL A 637 -2.72 -2.76 -22.47
C VAL A 637 -3.55 -3.87 -21.84
N LYS A 638 -3.76 -4.94 -22.60
CA LYS A 638 -4.52 -6.11 -22.20
C LYS A 638 -3.70 -7.03 -21.32
N ASP A 639 -3.29 -6.53 -20.15
CA ASP A 639 -3.10 -7.43 -19.03
C ASP A 639 -4.44 -7.49 -18.31
N ASP A 640 -5.18 -8.58 -18.49
CA ASP A 640 -6.36 -8.84 -17.66
C ASP A 640 -5.90 -8.86 -16.22
N LYS A 641 -6.06 -7.73 -15.54
CA LYS A 641 -5.63 -7.57 -14.13
C LYS A 641 -6.50 -8.41 -13.20
N VAL A 642 -7.69 -8.76 -13.65
CA VAL A 642 -8.61 -9.66 -12.94
C VAL A 642 -9.05 -10.76 -13.89
N LYS A 643 -8.77 -12.02 -13.52
CA LYS A 643 -9.09 -13.22 -14.32
C LYS A 643 -9.93 -14.19 -13.52
N ASP A 644 -10.71 -15.00 -14.23
CA ASP A 644 -11.21 -16.27 -13.71
C ASP A 644 -10.02 -17.25 -13.60
N GLY A 645 -9.69 -17.64 -12.38
CA GLY A 645 -8.54 -18.52 -12.11
C GLY A 645 -8.69 -19.94 -12.70
N ARG A 646 -9.87 -20.29 -13.22
CA ARG A 646 -10.19 -21.58 -13.82
C ARG A 646 -10.23 -21.57 -15.34
N GLU A 647 -10.05 -20.44 -15.99
CA GLU A 647 -9.94 -20.40 -17.43
C GLU A 647 -8.83 -21.35 -17.89
N LYS A 648 -9.16 -22.21 -18.83
CA LYS A 648 -8.17 -23.12 -19.42
C LYS A 648 -7.07 -22.30 -20.06
N SER A 649 -5.83 -22.53 -19.64
CA SER A 649 -4.68 -21.88 -20.25
C SER A 649 -4.54 -22.35 -21.70
N ASN A 650 -4.49 -21.43 -22.65
CA ASN A 650 -4.07 -21.71 -23.99
C ASN A 650 -2.59 -22.12 -23.96
N LYS A 651 -2.22 -23.20 -24.61
CA LYS A 651 -0.85 -23.72 -24.59
C LYS A 651 -0.28 -23.72 -26.01
N VAL A 652 0.96 -23.27 -26.15
CA VAL A 652 1.74 -23.33 -27.37
C VAL A 652 2.97 -24.22 -27.19
N SER A 653 3.39 -24.88 -28.22
CA SER A 653 4.58 -25.73 -28.20
C SER A 653 5.83 -24.95 -28.57
N ILE A 654 6.90 -25.16 -27.82
CA ILE A 654 8.21 -24.54 -28.05
C ILE A 654 9.09 -25.46 -28.86
N ARG A 655 9.76 -24.93 -29.90
CA ARG A 655 10.81 -25.59 -30.63
C ARG A 655 12.12 -25.54 -29.84
N VAL A 656 12.45 -26.63 -29.17
CA VAL A 656 13.54 -26.70 -28.18
C VAL A 656 14.91 -26.31 -28.77
N ASP A 657 15.19 -26.70 -30.02
CA ASP A 657 16.48 -26.40 -30.67
C ASP A 657 16.65 -24.89 -30.94
N ASN A 658 15.59 -24.22 -31.38
CA ASN A 658 15.62 -22.77 -31.57
C ASN A 658 15.74 -22.05 -30.24
N TYR A 659 15.11 -22.58 -29.20
CA TYR A 659 15.23 -22.04 -27.84
C TYR A 659 16.67 -22.15 -27.30
N LYS A 660 17.35 -23.29 -27.50
CA LYS A 660 18.75 -23.42 -27.04
C LYS A 660 19.65 -22.35 -27.65
N LYS A 661 19.53 -22.12 -28.97
CA LYS A 661 20.30 -21.06 -29.67
C LYS A 661 20.00 -19.66 -29.11
N LEU A 662 18.73 -19.35 -28.84
CA LEU A 662 18.30 -18.08 -28.28
C LEU A 662 18.77 -17.93 -26.85
N LYS A 663 18.70 -18.98 -26.04
CA LYS A 663 19.16 -19.01 -24.65
C LYS A 663 20.66 -18.76 -24.58
N ASP A 664 21.48 -19.43 -25.38
CA ASP A 664 22.92 -19.23 -25.40
C ASP A 664 23.31 -17.78 -25.79
N LEU A 665 22.57 -17.20 -26.74
CA LEU A 665 22.74 -15.80 -27.12
C LEU A 665 22.34 -14.85 -25.98
N TRP A 666 21.19 -15.12 -25.33
CA TRP A 666 20.67 -14.32 -24.24
C TRP A 666 21.56 -14.37 -23.00
N GLU A 667 22.10 -15.53 -22.67
CA GLU A 667 23.09 -15.70 -21.58
C GLU A 667 24.35 -14.87 -21.82
N LYS A 668 24.85 -14.83 -23.07
CA LYS A 668 25.99 -13.98 -23.43
C LYS A 668 25.70 -12.49 -23.35
N ILE A 669 24.49 -12.06 -23.71
CA ILE A 669 24.07 -10.65 -23.66
C ILE A 669 23.81 -10.17 -22.23
N ASN A 670 23.26 -11.05 -21.37
CA ASN A 670 22.89 -10.73 -20.00
C ASN A 670 23.95 -11.11 -18.95
N GLU A 671 25.17 -11.35 -19.35
CA GLU A 671 26.28 -11.53 -18.39
C GLU A 671 26.38 -10.30 -17.48
N LYS A 672 26.00 -10.46 -16.21
CA LYS A 672 26.25 -9.44 -15.20
C LYS A 672 27.56 -9.72 -14.50
N ALA A 673 28.40 -8.68 -14.38
CA ALA A 673 29.60 -8.74 -13.57
C ALA A 673 29.40 -7.89 -12.31
N ILE A 674 29.69 -8.48 -11.15
CA ILE A 674 29.85 -7.69 -9.93
C ILE A 674 31.31 -7.30 -9.82
N LEU A 675 31.54 -6.01 -9.70
CA LEU A 675 32.82 -5.46 -9.28
C LEU A 675 33.02 -5.81 -7.80
N SER A 676 33.89 -6.78 -7.51
CA SER A 676 34.33 -7.02 -6.14
C SER A 676 35.73 -6.45 -5.94
N TYR A 677 35.84 -5.63 -4.93
CA TYR A 677 37.15 -5.14 -4.48
C TYR A 677 37.44 -5.64 -3.07
N LYS A 678 38.59 -6.23 -2.87
CA LYS A 678 39.10 -6.57 -1.54
C LYS A 678 40.09 -5.49 -1.09
N ILE A 679 39.74 -4.82 -0.02
CA ILE A 679 40.69 -3.91 0.64
C ILE A 679 41.59 -4.78 1.50
N GLY A 680 42.88 -4.78 1.17
CA GLY A 680 43.84 -5.76 1.65
C GLY A 680 44.13 -5.74 3.15
N ASN A 681 44.00 -4.58 3.83
CA ASN A 681 44.11 -4.47 5.29
C ASN A 681 43.58 -3.12 5.80
N GLU A 682 43.26 -3.03 7.11
CA GLU A 682 42.77 -1.81 7.75
C GLU A 682 43.74 -0.60 7.59
N LYS A 683 45.05 -0.83 7.49
CA LYS A 683 46.05 0.23 7.36
C LYS A 683 46.01 0.87 5.95
N ALA A 684 45.82 0.09 4.91
CA ALA A 684 45.66 0.61 3.55
C ALA A 684 44.36 1.45 3.44
N TYR A 685 43.31 1.00 4.09
CA TYR A 685 42.05 1.73 4.13
C TYR A 685 42.13 3.04 4.93
N TYR A 686 42.82 3.02 6.05
CA TYR A 686 43.11 4.22 6.84
C TYR A 686 43.87 5.27 6.00
N ASN A 687 44.93 4.85 5.31
CA ASN A 687 45.75 5.75 4.48
C ASN A 687 44.91 6.32 3.30
N LEU A 688 44.12 5.50 2.65
CA LEU A 688 43.22 5.94 1.57
C LEU A 688 42.24 7.02 2.04
N LEU A 689 41.58 6.81 3.19
CA LEU A 689 40.67 7.78 3.76
C LEU A 689 41.35 9.08 4.15
N LEU A 690 42.54 8.97 4.74
CA LEU A 690 43.31 10.14 5.12
C LEU A 690 43.74 10.94 3.89
N GLU A 691 44.20 10.27 2.84
CA GLU A 691 44.56 10.89 1.55
C GLU A 691 43.33 11.56 0.89
N MET A 692 42.19 10.85 0.82
CA MET A 692 40.96 11.38 0.27
C MET A 692 40.49 12.66 0.99
N PHE A 693 40.49 12.64 2.32
CA PHE A 693 40.03 13.79 3.10
C PHE A 693 41.00 14.97 3.00
N ASN A 694 42.29 14.72 2.86
CA ASN A 694 43.27 15.76 2.64
C ASN A 694 43.19 16.37 1.24
N ASN A 695 42.93 15.56 0.22
CA ASN A 695 42.85 16.01 -1.18
C ASN A 695 41.51 16.68 -1.53
N LYS A 696 40.43 16.39 -0.79
CA LYS A 696 39.08 16.86 -1.08
C LYS A 696 38.51 17.69 0.09
N LYS A 697 39.25 18.73 0.50
CA LYS A 697 38.89 19.60 1.65
C LYS A 697 37.59 20.34 1.48
N GLU A 698 37.11 20.53 0.25
CA GLU A 698 35.82 21.15 -0.06
C GLU A 698 34.64 20.42 0.55
N MET A 699 34.76 19.14 0.94
CA MET A 699 33.74 18.38 1.66
C MET A 699 33.39 19.01 3.01
N PHE A 700 34.34 19.69 3.62
CA PHE A 700 34.25 20.26 4.95
C PHE A 700 33.92 21.76 4.94
N GLU A 701 33.73 22.34 3.76
CA GLU A 701 33.38 23.75 3.63
C GLU A 701 31.85 23.93 3.78
N ASN A 702 31.49 24.99 4.48
CA ASN A 702 30.08 25.39 4.61
C ASN A 702 29.52 25.82 3.27
N GLU A 703 28.27 25.43 2.98
CA GLU A 703 27.57 25.98 1.82
C GLU A 703 27.26 27.46 2.05
N LYS A 704 27.71 28.27 1.12
CA LYS A 704 27.35 29.69 1.08
C LYS A 704 26.06 29.86 0.33
N ILE A 705 25.00 30.24 1.03
CA ILE A 705 23.74 30.62 0.39
C ILE A 705 23.82 32.10 0.07
N TYR A 706 23.68 32.42 -1.20
CA TYR A 706 23.65 33.81 -1.66
C TYR A 706 22.22 34.30 -1.70
N ILE A 707 21.92 35.34 -0.91
CA ILE A 707 20.59 36.00 -0.99
C ILE A 707 20.75 37.17 -1.96
N LYS A 708 19.98 37.09 -3.06
CA LYS A 708 19.87 38.19 -4.01
C LYS A 708 18.69 39.08 -3.60
N LYS A 709 18.95 40.36 -3.32
CA LYS A 709 17.89 41.32 -3.06
C LYS A 709 17.34 41.82 -4.39
N VAL A 710 16.07 41.64 -4.61
CA VAL A 710 15.37 42.12 -5.82
C VAL A 710 14.41 43.21 -5.40
N ASP A 711 14.60 44.43 -5.90
CA ASP A 711 13.64 45.53 -5.76
C ASP A 711 12.59 45.42 -6.87
N ILE A 712 11.34 45.25 -6.52
CA ILE A 712 10.23 45.23 -7.43
C ILE A 712 9.55 46.58 -7.37
N GLN A 713 9.69 47.38 -8.43
CA GLN A 713 8.89 48.61 -8.63
C GLN A 713 7.62 48.25 -9.40
N ILE A 714 6.47 48.44 -8.75
CA ILE A 714 5.17 48.21 -9.35
C ILE A 714 4.74 49.54 -9.96
N THR A 715 4.94 49.67 -11.29
CA THR A 715 4.28 50.65 -12.15
C THR A 715 3.35 49.90 -13.08
N ASP A 716 2.56 50.51 -13.93
CA ASP A 716 1.61 49.88 -14.85
C ASP A 716 2.14 48.70 -15.69
N ARG A 717 3.46 48.48 -15.65
CA ARG A 717 4.16 47.28 -16.07
C ARG A 717 5.25 47.00 -15.07
N ALA A 718 5.19 45.83 -14.40
CA ALA A 718 6.20 45.41 -13.44
C ALA A 718 7.60 45.43 -14.07
N LYS A 719 8.47 46.35 -13.66
CA LYS A 719 9.89 46.36 -13.96
C LYS A 719 10.64 45.75 -12.80
N ILE A 720 11.34 44.65 -13.06
CA ILE A 720 12.27 44.07 -12.11
C ILE A 720 13.65 44.71 -12.36
N SER A 721 14.14 45.52 -11.38
CA SER A 721 15.51 45.99 -11.39
C SER A 721 16.35 45.12 -10.46
N GLU A 722 17.39 44.52 -10.97
CA GLU A 722 18.36 43.73 -10.17
C GLU A 722 19.25 44.68 -9.39
N VAL A 723 19.18 44.67 -8.08
CA VAL A 723 20.19 45.30 -7.23
C VAL A 723 21.30 44.26 -6.95
N ASN A 724 22.53 44.61 -7.34
CA ASN A 724 23.71 43.75 -7.28
C ASN A 724 24.28 43.62 -5.84
N GLU A 725 23.47 43.53 -4.80
CA GLU A 725 23.95 43.20 -3.47
C GLU A 725 23.77 41.69 -3.21
N ILE A 726 24.85 40.94 -3.35
CA ILE A 726 24.90 39.54 -2.99
C ILE A 726 25.52 39.43 -1.61
N THR A 727 24.71 39.18 -0.60
CA THR A 727 25.19 38.96 0.76
C THR A 727 25.29 37.44 1.03
N PRO A 728 26.47 36.91 1.31
CA PRO A 728 26.65 35.52 1.67
C PRO A 728 26.08 35.29 3.08
N VAL A 729 25.09 34.47 3.23
CA VAL A 729 24.57 34.07 4.53
C VAL A 729 25.11 32.67 4.86
N ILE A 730 25.96 32.57 5.84
CA ILE A 730 26.43 31.27 6.37
C ILE A 730 25.31 30.72 7.26
N GLN A 731 24.56 29.76 6.77
CA GLN A 731 23.59 29.05 7.59
C GLN A 731 24.24 27.80 8.20
N ASN A 732 24.46 27.87 9.52
CA ASN A 732 24.88 26.73 10.33
C ASN A 732 23.65 25.91 10.76
N ARG A 733 22.90 25.39 9.81
CA ARG A 733 21.72 24.56 10.07
C ARG A 733 22.14 23.08 10.04
N ASN A 734 21.77 22.32 11.07
CA ASN A 734 21.91 20.85 11.18
C ASN A 734 23.25 20.34 11.73
N ARG A 735 23.78 20.98 12.74
CA ARG A 735 24.88 20.39 13.54
C ARG A 735 24.36 19.21 14.36
N MET A 736 25.16 18.17 14.41
CA MET A 736 24.97 17.01 15.28
C MET A 736 26.19 16.84 16.19
N GLU A 737 26.03 16.02 17.23
CA GLU A 737 27.15 15.67 18.10
C GLU A 737 28.16 14.78 17.36
N TYR A 738 29.43 14.86 17.71
CA TYR A 738 30.49 14.10 17.05
C TYR A 738 30.24 12.58 17.03
N ASN A 739 29.75 12.04 18.14
CA ASN A 739 29.41 10.62 18.22
C ASN A 739 28.31 10.22 17.22
N GLU A 740 27.30 11.06 17.09
CA GLU A 740 26.22 10.86 16.12
C GLU A 740 26.74 10.95 14.68
N PHE A 741 27.60 11.93 14.42
CA PHE A 741 28.25 12.08 13.11
C PHE A 741 29.04 10.83 12.72
N LEU A 742 29.89 10.33 13.64
CA LEU A 742 30.70 9.12 13.41
C LEU A 742 29.83 7.89 13.14
N VAL A 743 28.78 7.71 13.92
CA VAL A 743 27.86 6.57 13.73
C VAL A 743 27.16 6.64 12.37
N ARG A 744 26.73 7.83 11.96
CA ARG A 744 26.04 8.01 10.68
C ARG A 744 27.00 7.80 9.51
N ILE A 745 28.15 8.42 9.51
CA ILE A 745 29.12 8.28 8.41
C ILE A 745 29.64 6.85 8.32
N SER A 746 29.87 6.17 9.45
CA SER A 746 30.24 4.77 9.49
C SER A 746 29.21 3.87 8.80
N LYS A 747 27.93 4.10 9.04
CA LYS A 747 26.84 3.37 8.40
C LYS A 747 26.71 3.69 6.92
N GLU A 748 26.81 4.97 6.56
CA GLU A 748 26.66 5.42 5.16
C GLU A 748 27.79 4.93 4.25
N LEU A 749 29.01 4.84 4.77
CA LEU A 749 30.18 4.40 4.01
C LEU A 749 30.52 2.92 4.25
N ASN A 750 29.84 2.24 5.16
CA ASN A 750 30.14 0.88 5.62
C ASN A 750 31.59 0.73 6.12
N ILE A 751 32.05 1.70 6.90
CA ILE A 751 33.42 1.77 7.45
C ILE A 751 33.39 1.59 8.96
N ASN A 752 34.40 0.90 9.51
CA ASN A 752 34.55 0.75 10.95
C ASN A 752 34.71 2.12 11.65
N ILE A 753 33.89 2.36 12.69
CA ILE A 753 33.89 3.61 13.47
C ILE A 753 35.30 3.92 14.02
N LYS A 754 36.05 2.91 14.48
CA LYS A 754 37.38 3.10 15.01
C LYS A 754 38.36 3.65 13.95
N THR A 755 38.24 3.18 12.72
CA THR A 755 39.06 3.64 11.59
C THR A 755 38.72 5.08 11.25
N LEU A 756 37.43 5.43 11.14
CA LEU A 756 36.98 6.80 10.91
C LEU A 756 37.44 7.76 12.02
N HIS A 757 37.25 7.34 13.27
CA HIS A 757 37.67 8.14 14.41
C HIS A 757 39.21 8.45 14.39
N LYS A 758 40.06 7.46 14.10
CA LYS A 758 41.48 7.65 13.95
C LYS A 758 41.82 8.62 12.81
N VAL A 759 41.16 8.52 11.67
CA VAL A 759 41.35 9.42 10.55
C VAL A 759 40.96 10.85 10.90
N PHE A 760 39.85 11.07 11.60
CA PHE A 760 39.44 12.41 12.00
C PHE A 760 40.35 13.02 13.06
N LEU A 761 40.86 12.22 14.00
CA LEU A 761 41.85 12.68 14.97
C LEU A 761 43.16 13.12 14.30
N GLU A 762 43.62 12.39 13.31
CA GLU A 762 44.81 12.71 12.54
C GLU A 762 44.63 14.01 11.72
N LEU A 763 43.47 14.17 11.06
CA LEU A 763 43.11 15.38 10.32
C LEU A 763 43.03 16.61 11.23
N GLU A 764 42.53 16.44 12.45
CA GLU A 764 42.49 17.49 13.46
C GLU A 764 43.91 17.87 13.94
N ALA A 765 44.73 16.88 14.24
CA ALA A 765 46.12 17.08 14.65
C ALA A 765 46.93 17.79 13.56
N GLN A 766 46.68 17.48 12.29
CA GLN A 766 47.29 18.13 11.14
C GLN A 766 46.73 19.52 10.84
N LYS A 767 45.70 19.98 11.57
CA LYS A 767 44.93 21.20 11.31
C LYS A 767 44.40 21.26 9.86
N ALA A 768 44.11 20.09 9.27
CA ALA A 768 43.70 19.97 7.89
C ALA A 768 42.23 20.37 7.69
N ILE A 769 41.43 20.27 8.75
CA ILE A 769 40.00 20.57 8.72
C ILE A 769 39.59 21.38 9.97
N ASN A 770 38.56 22.18 9.81
CA ASN A 770 37.95 22.90 10.93
C ASN A 770 36.82 22.07 11.54
N MET A 771 37.08 21.45 12.68
CA MET A 771 36.19 20.55 13.37
C MET A 771 34.87 21.21 13.82
N THR A 772 34.84 22.54 14.01
CA THR A 772 33.61 23.23 14.48
C THR A 772 32.49 23.24 13.48
N ASN A 773 32.74 23.01 12.20
CA ASN A 773 31.74 23.06 11.13
C ASN A 773 31.49 21.69 10.51
N LEU A 774 32.17 20.65 10.98
CA LEU A 774 32.24 19.34 10.37
C LEU A 774 30.98 18.48 10.55
N TYR A 775 30.34 18.58 11.70
CA TYR A 775 29.29 17.63 12.13
C TYR A 775 27.92 18.01 11.58
N SER A 776 27.72 17.80 10.28
CA SER A 776 26.43 18.08 9.62
C SER A 776 26.02 16.97 8.64
N ILE A 777 24.73 16.92 8.34
CA ILE A 777 24.18 15.99 7.34
C ILE A 777 24.73 16.32 5.95
N GLU A 778 24.92 17.60 5.65
CA GLU A 778 25.47 18.05 4.39
C GLU A 778 26.89 17.52 4.20
N THR A 779 27.71 17.57 5.25
CA THR A 779 29.06 17.00 5.24
C THR A 779 29.02 15.51 4.94
N ILE A 780 28.13 14.76 5.59
CA ILE A 780 27.95 13.32 5.31
C ILE A 780 27.59 13.07 3.86
N ARG A 781 26.66 13.84 3.29
CA ARG A 781 26.25 13.72 1.88
C ARG A 781 27.38 14.00 0.90
N LYS A 782 28.16 15.06 1.17
CA LYS A 782 29.34 15.40 0.35
C LYS A 782 30.39 14.30 0.42
N ILE A 783 30.70 13.80 1.62
CA ILE A 783 31.63 12.69 1.80
C ILE A 783 31.16 11.44 1.06
N LYS A 784 29.89 11.05 1.20
CA LYS A 784 29.34 9.87 0.50
C LYS A 784 29.47 9.97 -1.01
N LYS A 785 29.12 11.13 -1.58
CA LYS A 785 29.24 11.38 -3.02
C LYS A 785 30.68 11.27 -3.52
N ILE A 786 31.62 11.90 -2.83
CA ILE A 786 33.03 11.92 -3.23
C ILE A 786 33.69 10.57 -2.97
N PHE A 787 33.36 9.90 -1.87
CA PHE A 787 33.93 8.60 -1.48
C PHE A 787 33.76 7.52 -2.55
N ILE A 788 32.56 7.39 -3.12
CA ILE A 788 32.31 6.41 -4.18
C ILE A 788 33.19 6.69 -5.42
N TYR A 789 33.23 7.94 -5.87
CA TYR A 789 34.04 8.31 -7.03
C TYR A 789 35.54 8.21 -6.75
N TYR A 790 35.98 8.63 -5.56
CA TYR A 790 37.40 8.57 -5.19
C TYR A 790 37.91 7.13 -5.10
N ILE A 791 37.11 6.22 -4.56
CA ILE A 791 37.46 4.80 -4.55
C ILE A 791 37.51 4.24 -5.97
N LEU A 792 36.54 4.55 -6.81
CA LEU A 792 36.53 4.10 -8.20
C LEU A 792 37.75 4.63 -8.98
N GLU A 793 38.11 5.90 -8.84
CA GLU A 793 39.25 6.48 -9.56
C GLU A 793 40.62 6.04 -9.03
N ASN A 794 40.80 5.90 -7.73
CA ASN A 794 42.12 5.69 -7.14
C ASN A 794 42.41 4.23 -6.76
N TYR A 795 41.34 3.44 -6.50
CA TYR A 795 41.49 2.03 -6.17
C TYR A 795 41.45 1.13 -7.41
N VAL A 796 40.70 1.53 -8.41
CA VAL A 796 40.60 0.80 -9.71
C VAL A 796 41.97 0.78 -10.42
N THR A 797 42.81 1.75 -10.16
CA THR A 797 44.12 1.85 -10.81
C THR A 797 45.26 1.22 -10.02
N LYS A 798 45.09 0.91 -8.72
CA LYS A 798 46.18 0.47 -7.84
C LYS A 798 46.13 -0.97 -7.38
N GLU A 799 44.97 -1.62 -7.40
CA GLU A 799 44.80 -3.01 -6.96
C GLU A 799 43.84 -3.78 -7.88
N ALA A 800 44.06 -5.08 -8.03
CA ALA A 800 43.31 -5.94 -8.93
C ALA A 800 41.83 -5.96 -8.62
N ILE A 801 41.02 -5.35 -9.46
CA ILE A 801 39.58 -5.52 -9.47
C ILE A 801 39.29 -6.84 -10.16
N SER A 802 38.69 -7.74 -9.45
CA SER A 802 38.16 -8.95 -10.03
C SER A 802 36.72 -8.75 -10.46
N TYR A 803 36.46 -9.00 -11.73
CA TYR A 803 35.09 -9.20 -12.21
C TYR A 803 34.70 -10.61 -11.86
N ASN A 804 33.80 -10.78 -10.90
CA ASN A 804 33.18 -12.06 -10.64
C ASN A 804 31.91 -12.13 -11.48
N LYS A 805 31.87 -13.06 -12.43
CA LYS A 805 30.62 -13.44 -13.06
C LYS A 805 29.71 -13.96 -11.95
N ILE A 806 28.56 -13.37 -11.84
CA ILE A 806 27.48 -13.98 -11.07
C ILE A 806 26.77 -14.86 -12.05
N ASP A 807 26.71 -16.16 -11.76
CA ASP A 807 25.70 -17.02 -12.34
C ASP A 807 24.34 -16.48 -11.91
N ILE A 808 23.79 -15.61 -12.74
CA ILE A 808 22.40 -15.25 -12.64
C ILE A 808 21.70 -16.43 -13.26
N ASP A 809 21.06 -17.24 -12.45
CA ASP A 809 19.97 -18.06 -12.97
C ASP A 809 19.06 -17.12 -13.74
N ILE A 810 19.22 -17.08 -15.05
CA ILE A 810 18.22 -16.48 -15.91
C ILE A 810 16.97 -17.19 -15.51
N HIS A 811 16.04 -16.45 -14.96
CA HIS A 811 14.78 -16.96 -14.51
C HIS A 811 14.34 -17.99 -15.52
N PRO A 812 14.10 -19.24 -15.11
CA PRO A 812 13.48 -20.21 -15.98
C PRO A 812 12.07 -19.69 -16.21
N THR A 813 11.97 -18.68 -17.06
CA THR A 813 10.69 -18.17 -17.52
C THR A 813 9.87 -19.35 -17.98
N ALA A 814 8.64 -19.13 -18.24
CA ALA A 814 7.71 -20.04 -18.89
C ALA A 814 8.32 -21.11 -19.85
N PHE A 815 9.56 -20.93 -20.27
CA PHE A 815 10.28 -21.79 -21.22
C PHE A 815 11.02 -22.99 -20.61
N THR A 816 11.20 -23.07 -19.31
CA THR A 816 12.15 -24.06 -18.73
C THR A 816 11.54 -25.13 -17.85
N ASN A 817 10.23 -25.31 -17.84
CA ASN A 817 9.67 -26.45 -17.12
C ASN A 817 10.23 -27.75 -17.65
N SER A 818 11.06 -28.37 -16.84
CA SER A 818 11.50 -29.76 -16.72
C SER A 818 11.23 -30.77 -17.83
N ALA A 819 11.18 -30.37 -19.11
CA ALA A 819 11.14 -31.35 -20.17
C ALA A 819 12.55 -31.88 -20.44
N LYS A 820 12.69 -33.22 -20.57
CA LYS A 820 13.90 -33.86 -21.00
C LYS A 820 14.21 -33.44 -22.45
N ASP A 821 15.48 -33.50 -22.84
CA ASP A 821 15.88 -33.29 -24.24
C ASP A 821 15.03 -34.13 -25.18
N GLY A 822 14.37 -33.45 -26.15
CA GLY A 822 13.52 -34.10 -27.14
C GLY A 822 12.01 -33.97 -26.95
N ASP A 823 11.55 -33.48 -25.77
CA ASP A 823 10.12 -33.30 -25.54
C ASP A 823 9.67 -31.91 -26.02
N LEU A 824 8.52 -31.87 -26.71
CA LEU A 824 7.82 -30.62 -27.01
C LEU A 824 7.34 -29.99 -25.71
N LYS A 825 7.85 -28.81 -25.39
CA LYS A 825 7.39 -28.04 -24.23
C LYS A 825 6.14 -27.25 -24.58
N LEU A 826 5.08 -27.48 -23.80
CA LEU A 826 3.88 -26.68 -23.86
C LEU A 826 4.03 -25.49 -22.88
N VAL A 827 3.87 -24.28 -23.39
CA VAL A 827 3.91 -23.05 -22.62
C VAL A 827 2.51 -22.45 -22.57
N ASP A 828 2.17 -21.91 -21.42
CA ASP A 828 0.92 -21.18 -21.24
C ASP A 828 0.96 -19.87 -22.03
N ALA A 829 0.06 -19.74 -22.99
CA ALA A 829 -0.09 -18.57 -23.85
C ALA A 829 -1.40 -17.81 -23.58
N SER A 830 -2.10 -18.10 -22.50
CA SER A 830 -3.40 -17.52 -22.17
C SER A 830 -3.36 -15.99 -22.00
N ASN A 831 -2.18 -15.42 -21.78
CA ASN A 831 -1.97 -13.97 -21.66
C ASN A 831 -1.52 -13.29 -22.96
N LEU A 832 -1.36 -14.02 -24.05
CA LEU A 832 -0.76 -13.51 -25.28
C LEU A 832 -1.79 -13.13 -26.34
N GLY A 833 -3.04 -13.56 -26.22
CA GLY A 833 -4.10 -13.21 -27.16
C GLY A 833 -5.25 -14.21 -27.18
N VAL A 834 -6.35 -13.83 -27.82
CA VAL A 834 -7.57 -14.68 -27.96
C VAL A 834 -7.61 -15.43 -29.27
N ASN A 835 -6.88 -14.98 -30.33
CA ASN A 835 -6.80 -15.65 -31.64
C ASN A 835 -5.43 -16.31 -31.80
N SER A 836 -5.32 -17.34 -32.60
CA SER A 836 -4.05 -18.03 -32.87
C SER A 836 -3.72 -18.07 -34.36
N VAL A 837 -2.41 -18.02 -34.67
CA VAL A 837 -1.86 -18.40 -35.98
C VAL A 837 -1.01 -19.65 -35.78
N ASP A 838 -1.37 -20.72 -36.47
CA ASP A 838 -0.69 -22.00 -36.42
C ASP A 838 0.19 -22.24 -37.65
N GLY A 839 1.10 -23.19 -37.57
CA GLY A 839 1.93 -23.60 -38.70
C GLY A 839 3.01 -22.62 -39.09
N LEU A 840 3.51 -21.84 -38.14
CA LEU A 840 4.57 -20.87 -38.36
C LEU A 840 5.88 -21.53 -38.81
N ALA A 841 6.60 -20.88 -39.71
CA ALA A 841 7.84 -21.38 -40.29
C ALA A 841 8.89 -21.74 -39.22
N PRO A 842 9.38 -23.00 -39.17
CA PRO A 842 10.28 -23.47 -38.10
C PRO A 842 11.58 -22.70 -38.01
N GLU A 843 12.07 -22.18 -39.10
CA GLU A 843 13.34 -21.45 -39.18
C GLU A 843 13.26 -20.01 -38.63
N LYS A 844 12.04 -19.45 -38.54
CA LYS A 844 11.83 -18.04 -38.15
C LYS A 844 11.22 -17.88 -36.75
N TYR A 845 10.52 -18.90 -36.28
CA TYR A 845 9.72 -18.78 -35.08
C TYR A 845 10.13 -19.79 -34.00
N LEU A 846 10.13 -19.32 -32.77
CA LEU A 846 10.40 -20.15 -31.58
C LEU A 846 9.24 -21.09 -31.27
N PHE A 847 8.01 -20.67 -31.56
CA PHE A 847 6.78 -21.40 -31.27
C PHE A 847 6.18 -21.98 -32.56
N ASP A 848 5.43 -23.05 -32.44
CA ASP A 848 4.65 -23.65 -33.53
C ASP A 848 3.39 -22.84 -33.86
N SER A 849 2.85 -22.17 -32.84
CA SER A 849 1.71 -21.26 -32.94
C SER A 849 1.94 -20.03 -32.07
N VAL A 850 1.32 -18.92 -32.43
CA VAL A 850 1.38 -17.68 -31.65
C VAL A 850 -0.04 -17.14 -31.48
N TYR A 851 -0.35 -16.68 -30.26
CA TYR A 851 -1.60 -16.00 -29.94
C TYR A 851 -1.47 -14.49 -30.18
N TYR A 852 -2.55 -13.89 -30.67
CA TYR A 852 -2.62 -12.47 -30.97
C TYR A 852 -4.02 -11.91 -30.70
N ASP A 853 -4.13 -10.60 -30.54
CA ASP A 853 -5.38 -9.90 -30.25
C ASP A 853 -5.84 -8.96 -31.37
N SER A 854 -4.93 -8.46 -32.19
CA SER A 854 -5.23 -7.49 -33.27
C SER A 854 -4.77 -7.96 -34.64
N GLU A 855 -5.41 -7.51 -35.71
CA GLU A 855 -4.97 -7.80 -37.10
C GLU A 855 -3.57 -7.25 -37.38
N LEU A 856 -3.16 -6.13 -36.72
CA LEU A 856 -1.81 -5.61 -36.86
C LEU A 856 -0.75 -6.56 -36.28
N GLU A 857 -1.04 -7.16 -35.12
CA GLU A 857 -0.17 -8.20 -34.54
C GLU A 857 -0.07 -9.43 -35.43
N LYS A 858 -1.19 -9.85 -36.00
CA LYS A 858 -1.23 -10.96 -36.96
C LYS A 858 -0.36 -10.66 -38.19
N ASP A 859 -0.49 -9.46 -38.77
CA ASP A 859 0.32 -9.06 -39.92
C ASP A 859 1.82 -9.04 -39.58
N ASN A 860 2.20 -8.51 -38.42
CA ASN A 860 3.58 -8.54 -37.93
C ASN A 860 4.10 -9.97 -37.65
N ILE A 861 3.23 -10.87 -37.18
CA ILE A 861 3.57 -12.27 -36.95
C ILE A 861 3.77 -12.97 -38.31
N GLN A 862 2.92 -12.73 -39.30
CA GLN A 862 3.03 -13.38 -40.63
C GLN A 862 4.12 -12.76 -41.53
N ASN A 863 4.34 -11.46 -41.38
CA ASN A 863 5.31 -10.68 -42.14
C ASN A 863 6.23 -9.87 -41.21
N PRO A 864 7.13 -10.53 -40.47
CA PRO A 864 8.00 -9.81 -39.56
C PRO A 864 8.91 -8.86 -40.35
N PRO A 865 9.12 -7.63 -39.80
CA PRO A 865 10.08 -6.71 -40.44
C PRO A 865 11.46 -7.37 -40.49
N VAL A 866 12.13 -7.25 -41.62
CA VAL A 866 13.45 -7.87 -41.91
C VAL A 866 14.56 -7.24 -41.09
#